data_eb82a54b581ecd301efcb500fb320337
#
_entry.id   eb82a54b581ecd301efcb500fb320337
#
_cell.length_a   1.000
_cell.length_b   1.000
_cell.length_c   1.000
_cell.angle_alpha   90.00
_cell.angle_beta   90.00
_cell.angle_gamma   90.00
#
_symmetry.space_group_name_H-M   'P 1'
#
loop_
_entity.id
_entity.type
_entity.pdbx_description
1 polymer ?
#
loop_
_entity_poly.entity_id
_entity_poly.type
_entity_poly.pdbx_seq_one_letter_code
_entity_poly.pdbx_strand_id
1 'polypeptide(L)'
;MDLKQRKLNRSEWNSIEVSVSKDEIDILNMIIKGYHDVNVKINNNNSIFTFLKVEYSEKMEDFIYNKYLRERSDKIEAELKNINLEYKKMKIDNEIKLNSADKVRLERFDENSLKRNDIYEYTLLTHMEQIIYNKKCVNNNNNNNNNNNNNNNNNNNNNNKLFHFHYFTLYKLIRNNIVKLNRHIKELVKRILSAFENDMNKATIIENGVEIIEKNENLLRYNDLTLYEHQKDIFTACKKPNPKLVLYMAPTGTGKTLTPIALSEQNKIIFVCAARHVGLALARAAISVHKKIAFAFGCASADDIRLHYFAAKEFTRNKRTGGIGKVDNTVGDNVEIIICDIKSYLPAMYYMLAFFKAKDIITYWDEPTITLDYDEHEFHSTIRKIWKKNCIPNVVLSSATLPKQHELTETIPDFLNKFPGAQICNIVSHDCKKSIPIVNKDGFVVLPHYLDRDYKGILHIAKHCNDYLTLLRYFDLKEVVQFITYVISNNYGTSKTHLDRHFESLDDINMKTIKMYYVYLLQNIVSDKWENIYNHFKESRCPRILENNSIDPKGNKLIKSSRSVGPGTTTIQNDANQKNSLAGAPLARLASEQTQSYSKTEQIPSIPPPNGTSGVYVTTKDAYTLTDGPTIFISNDIEKIAKFCIQQANIPSTVMEDIMKKIEFNNIINEKLHLLESEVDIIKDAADKKVKNEVSEFHGGQKVTGRNKSNKDPKKLSKDIPEEFENKGALSKLLQEITSLRMMIKSAALNDTFIPNRKMHLDKWAEGIDSKSSFTSNIDEQVVSDIMALKGVENSWKVLLMMGIGVFINHENITYTEIMKKMADEQKLFMIIASSDYIYGTNYQFCHGFLSKDLNLTQEKIIQAMGRIGRNNVQQTYTIRFRDDEQILKLFTSETDKPEIINMNRLFNTRKVLWENNQYTEVEDDIDDDAGTGQHNILCKHNNKTDIGGDDDEYDPYDEEDNIINKDTNKNKQLDILEYE
;
A
#
# COMPACT_ATOMS: atom_id res chain seq x y z
N MET A 1 -14.55 11.56 10.74
CA MET A 1 -13.80 10.39 11.26
C MET A 1 -14.43 9.11 10.75
N ASP A 2 -13.63 8.17 10.28
CA ASP A 2 -14.12 6.88 9.79
C ASP A 2 -14.57 5.91 10.92
N LEU A 3 -14.60 6.39 12.14
CA LEU A 3 -15.12 5.66 13.31
C LEU A 3 -16.65 5.81 13.49
N LYS A 4 -17.34 6.59 12.63
CA LYS A 4 -18.80 6.70 12.69
C LYS A 4 -19.44 5.36 12.30
N GLN A 5 -20.19 4.79 13.19
CA GLN A 5 -20.92 3.54 13.03
C GLN A 5 -22.31 3.83 12.44
N ARG A 6 -22.42 3.80 11.12
CA ARG A 6 -23.66 4.10 10.37
C ARG A 6 -23.84 3.14 9.20
N LYS A 7 -25.05 3.04 8.64
CA LYS A 7 -25.34 2.27 7.43
C LYS A 7 -24.48 2.72 6.26
N LEU A 8 -24.24 1.84 5.29
CA LEU A 8 -23.51 2.14 4.08
C LEU A 8 -24.30 3.11 3.20
N ASN A 9 -23.62 4.12 2.66
CA ASN A 9 -24.19 5.03 1.68
C ASN A 9 -23.97 4.53 0.24
N ARG A 10 -24.61 5.18 -0.73
CA ARG A 10 -24.53 4.81 -2.16
C ARG A 10 -23.10 4.87 -2.72
N SER A 11 -22.33 5.87 -2.34
CA SER A 11 -20.94 6.01 -2.78
C SER A 11 -20.07 4.84 -2.28
N GLU A 12 -20.26 4.43 -1.03
CA GLU A 12 -19.56 3.28 -0.44
C GLU A 12 -19.95 1.97 -1.12
N TRP A 13 -21.24 1.76 -1.43
CA TRP A 13 -21.70 0.61 -2.21
C TRP A 13 -21.05 0.57 -3.60
N ASN A 14 -21.06 1.68 -4.33
CA ASN A 14 -20.43 1.73 -5.64
C ASN A 14 -18.92 1.48 -5.57
N SER A 15 -18.27 1.88 -4.50
CA SER A 15 -16.83 1.71 -4.35
C SER A 15 -16.39 0.26 -4.18
N ILE A 16 -17.22 -0.58 -3.57
CA ILE A 16 -16.90 -2.01 -3.37
C ILE A 16 -17.08 -2.87 -4.61
N GLU A 17 -17.91 -2.43 -5.56
CA GLU A 17 -18.11 -3.12 -6.83
C GLU A 17 -16.94 -2.93 -7.81
N VAL A 18 -16.07 -1.96 -7.57
CA VAL A 18 -14.89 -1.72 -8.40
C VAL A 18 -13.85 -2.80 -8.13
N SER A 19 -13.50 -3.58 -9.14
CA SER A 19 -12.48 -4.63 -8.99
C SER A 19 -11.12 -4.07 -8.57
N VAL A 20 -10.40 -4.85 -7.78
CA VAL A 20 -9.01 -4.54 -7.44
C VAL A 20 -8.08 -4.78 -8.64
N SER A 21 -6.83 -4.30 -8.55
CA SER A 21 -5.84 -4.49 -9.61
C SER A 21 -5.54 -5.97 -9.87
N LYS A 22 -5.04 -6.28 -11.06
CA LYS A 22 -4.67 -7.65 -11.42
C LYS A 22 -3.60 -8.23 -10.48
N ASP A 23 -2.62 -7.44 -10.11
CA ASP A 23 -1.55 -7.86 -9.20
C ASP A 23 -2.11 -8.18 -7.81
N GLU A 24 -3.10 -7.42 -7.36
CA GLU A 24 -3.80 -7.67 -6.10
C GLU A 24 -4.65 -8.94 -6.17
N ILE A 25 -5.32 -9.21 -7.29
CA ILE A 25 -6.04 -10.47 -7.54
C ILE A 25 -5.06 -11.66 -7.47
N ASP A 26 -3.87 -11.54 -8.04
CA ASP A 26 -2.86 -12.59 -7.98
C ASP A 26 -2.40 -12.87 -6.54
N ILE A 27 -2.23 -11.81 -5.73
CA ILE A 27 -1.94 -11.93 -4.29
C ILE A 27 -3.11 -12.61 -3.55
N LEU A 28 -4.34 -12.21 -3.80
CA LEU A 28 -5.52 -12.82 -3.19
C LEU A 28 -5.63 -14.31 -3.55
N ASN A 29 -5.43 -14.65 -4.80
CA ASN A 29 -5.42 -16.04 -5.25
C ASN A 29 -4.29 -16.86 -4.59
N MET A 30 -3.12 -16.25 -4.39
CA MET A 30 -2.02 -16.87 -3.66
C MET A 30 -2.42 -17.12 -2.19
N ILE A 31 -3.03 -16.15 -1.53
CA ILE A 31 -3.47 -16.26 -0.12
C ILE A 31 -4.52 -17.37 0.01
N ILE A 32 -5.50 -17.45 -0.89
CA ILE A 32 -6.53 -18.49 -0.94
C ILE A 32 -5.90 -19.88 -1.15
N LYS A 33 -5.04 -20.03 -2.16
CA LYS A 33 -4.32 -21.28 -2.40
C LYS A 33 -3.44 -21.66 -1.23
N GLY A 34 -2.83 -20.68 -0.59
CA GLY A 34 -1.96 -20.84 0.56
C GLY A 34 -2.66 -21.36 1.80
N TYR A 35 -3.96 -21.18 1.91
CA TYR A 35 -4.73 -21.86 2.96
C TYR A 35 -4.68 -23.38 2.82
N HIS A 36 -4.74 -23.89 1.61
CA HIS A 36 -4.65 -25.32 1.33
C HIS A 36 -3.21 -25.85 1.33
N ASP A 37 -2.28 -25.08 0.73
CA ASP A 37 -0.86 -25.37 0.69
C ASP A 37 -0.02 -24.17 1.13
N VAL A 38 0.47 -24.22 2.37
CA VAL A 38 1.25 -23.13 2.97
C VAL A 38 2.60 -22.87 2.28
N ASN A 39 3.07 -23.79 1.44
CA ASN A 39 4.32 -23.66 0.68
C ASN A 39 4.10 -23.15 -0.75
N VAL A 40 2.89 -22.69 -1.07
CA VAL A 40 2.57 -22.13 -2.38
C VAL A 40 3.55 -21.02 -2.77
N LYS A 41 4.03 -21.09 -4.01
CA LYS A 41 4.89 -20.07 -4.64
C LYS A 41 4.32 -19.75 -6.00
N ILE A 42 4.08 -18.49 -6.24
CA ILE A 42 3.59 -17.99 -7.54
C ILE A 42 4.64 -17.06 -8.13
N ASN A 43 4.97 -17.30 -9.39
CA ASN A 43 5.86 -16.43 -10.14
C ASN A 43 5.27 -16.20 -11.53
N ASN A 44 4.98 -14.93 -11.83
CA ASN A 44 4.37 -14.52 -13.10
C ASN A 44 5.41 -14.15 -14.17
N ASN A 45 6.70 -14.26 -13.87
CA ASN A 45 7.75 -13.96 -14.83
C ASN A 45 7.84 -15.01 -15.94
N ASN A 46 8.10 -14.55 -17.14
CA ASN A 46 8.10 -15.40 -18.31
C ASN A 46 9.47 -16.08 -18.51
N SER A 47 9.46 -17.42 -18.56
CA SER A 47 10.51 -18.15 -19.27
C SER A 47 10.32 -17.98 -20.79
N ILE A 48 11.36 -18.20 -21.55
CA ILE A 48 11.27 -18.14 -23.02
C ILE A 48 10.17 -19.06 -23.55
N PHE A 49 9.97 -20.19 -22.91
CA PHE A 49 8.94 -21.16 -23.26
C PHE A 49 7.53 -20.61 -23.06
N THR A 50 7.29 -20.02 -21.89
CA THR A 50 5.99 -19.43 -21.52
C THR A 50 5.65 -18.24 -22.42
N PHE A 51 6.66 -17.44 -22.73
CA PHE A 51 6.51 -16.28 -23.60
C PHE A 51 6.12 -16.68 -25.05
N LEU A 52 6.82 -17.66 -25.60
CA LEU A 52 6.57 -18.12 -26.97
C LEU A 52 5.26 -18.89 -27.12
N LYS A 53 4.62 -19.32 -26.01
CA LYS A 53 3.34 -20.06 -25.97
C LYS A 53 3.35 -21.29 -26.89
N VAL A 54 4.46 -22.03 -26.91
CA VAL A 54 4.59 -23.30 -27.64
C VAL A 54 4.33 -24.47 -26.71
N GLU A 55 3.93 -25.61 -27.29
CA GLU A 55 3.70 -26.81 -26.52
C GLU A 55 5.03 -27.38 -25.99
N TYR A 56 5.07 -27.79 -24.72
CA TYR A 56 6.28 -28.27 -24.09
C TYR A 56 6.61 -29.71 -24.56
N SER A 57 7.84 -29.87 -25.01
CA SER A 57 8.52 -31.17 -25.15
C SER A 57 10.00 -30.95 -24.94
N GLU A 58 10.71 -31.98 -24.52
CA GLU A 58 12.19 -31.93 -24.37
C GLU A 58 12.89 -31.53 -25.69
N LYS A 59 12.40 -32.02 -26.82
CA LYS A 59 12.93 -31.67 -28.13
C LYS A 59 12.69 -30.20 -28.48
N MET A 60 11.52 -29.67 -28.13
CA MET A 60 11.21 -28.26 -28.32
C MET A 60 12.10 -27.38 -27.42
N GLU A 61 12.38 -27.82 -26.20
CA GLU A 61 13.27 -27.12 -25.27
C GLU A 61 14.71 -27.09 -25.85
N ASP A 62 15.21 -28.18 -26.40
CA ASP A 62 16.52 -28.25 -27.08
C ASP A 62 16.57 -27.34 -28.30
N PHE A 63 15.47 -27.28 -29.08
CA PHE A 63 15.39 -26.38 -30.24
C PHE A 63 15.44 -24.92 -29.83
N ILE A 64 14.65 -24.52 -28.83
CA ILE A 64 14.62 -23.14 -28.31
C ILE A 64 16.00 -22.75 -27.75
N TYR A 65 16.63 -23.66 -27.01
CA TYR A 65 18.00 -23.45 -26.54
C TYR A 65 18.97 -23.21 -27.70
N ASN A 66 18.98 -24.12 -28.71
CA ASN A 66 19.87 -24.01 -29.88
C ASN A 66 19.67 -22.72 -30.64
N LYS A 67 18.40 -22.30 -30.82
CA LYS A 67 18.08 -21.12 -31.64
C LYS A 67 18.36 -19.80 -30.90
N TYR A 68 18.06 -19.68 -29.61
CA TYR A 68 18.03 -18.39 -28.94
C TYR A 68 19.08 -18.24 -27.82
N LEU A 69 19.53 -19.31 -27.20
CA LEU A 69 20.33 -19.24 -25.98
C LEU A 69 21.76 -19.77 -26.17
N ARG A 70 21.97 -20.65 -27.15
CA ARG A 70 23.21 -21.39 -27.33
C ARG A 70 24.44 -20.50 -27.55
N GLU A 71 24.33 -19.46 -28.38
CA GLU A 71 25.47 -18.60 -28.69
C GLU A 71 26.07 -17.94 -27.43
N ARG A 72 25.23 -17.41 -26.57
CA ARG A 72 25.66 -16.82 -25.29
C ARG A 72 26.16 -17.89 -24.32
N SER A 73 25.48 -19.03 -24.25
CA SER A 73 25.87 -20.15 -23.39
C SER A 73 27.22 -20.72 -23.79
N ASP A 74 27.48 -20.88 -25.10
CA ASP A 74 28.79 -21.39 -25.63
C ASP A 74 29.91 -20.38 -25.32
N LYS A 75 29.67 -19.07 -25.38
CA LYS A 75 30.63 -18.02 -24.93
C LYS A 75 30.98 -18.17 -23.45
N ILE A 76 29.96 -18.35 -22.59
CA ILE A 76 30.12 -18.57 -21.15
C ILE A 76 30.92 -19.85 -20.90
N GLU A 77 30.59 -20.93 -21.60
CA GLU A 77 31.29 -22.21 -21.47
C GLU A 77 32.75 -22.15 -21.92
N ALA A 78 33.03 -21.44 -23.00
CA ALA A 78 34.41 -21.21 -23.47
C ALA A 78 35.24 -20.46 -22.42
N GLU A 79 34.64 -19.48 -21.77
CA GLU A 79 35.27 -18.73 -20.70
C GLU A 79 35.50 -19.58 -19.42
N LEU A 80 34.58 -20.49 -19.09
CA LEU A 80 34.73 -21.42 -17.97
C LEU A 80 35.87 -22.44 -18.24
N LYS A 81 36.04 -22.91 -19.49
CA LYS A 81 37.16 -23.78 -19.86
C LYS A 81 38.51 -23.10 -19.66
N ASN A 82 38.62 -21.82 -19.94
CA ASN A 82 39.85 -21.07 -19.69
C ASN A 82 40.23 -21.02 -18.20
N ILE A 83 39.31 -21.38 -17.30
CA ILE A 83 39.50 -21.41 -15.83
C ILE A 83 39.69 -22.90 -15.37
N ASN A 84 39.99 -23.84 -16.26
CA ASN A 84 40.20 -25.28 -15.99
C ASN A 84 38.98 -26.02 -15.41
N LEU A 85 37.77 -25.59 -15.71
CA LEU A 85 36.55 -26.29 -15.34
C LEU A 85 36.06 -27.20 -16.48
N GLU A 86 36.35 -28.48 -16.41
CA GLU A 86 35.86 -29.47 -17.38
C GLU A 86 34.37 -29.73 -17.23
N TYR A 87 33.69 -29.86 -18.36
CA TYR A 87 32.24 -30.12 -18.39
C TYR A 87 31.84 -31.11 -19.49
N LYS A 88 30.95 -32.00 -19.10
CA LYS A 88 30.26 -32.89 -20.03
C LYS A 88 29.00 -32.22 -20.55
N LYS A 89 28.98 -31.73 -21.77
CA LYS A 89 27.79 -31.11 -22.38
C LYS A 89 26.60 -32.08 -22.37
N MET A 90 25.42 -31.59 -22.05
CA MET A 90 24.19 -32.34 -22.25
C MET A 90 24.03 -32.64 -23.74
N LYS A 91 23.60 -33.84 -24.07
CA LYS A 91 23.28 -34.20 -25.46
C LYS A 91 22.09 -33.37 -25.90
N ILE A 92 22.22 -32.69 -27.01
CA ILE A 92 21.19 -31.86 -27.62
C ILE A 92 20.70 -32.58 -28.87
N ASP A 93 19.38 -32.76 -28.97
CA ASP A 93 18.74 -33.32 -30.15
C ASP A 93 18.57 -32.23 -31.20
N ASN A 94 19.28 -32.36 -32.33
CA ASN A 94 19.29 -31.32 -33.37
C ASN A 94 18.20 -31.49 -34.44
N GLU A 95 17.49 -32.61 -34.43
CA GLU A 95 16.49 -32.95 -35.46
C GLU A 95 15.07 -32.84 -34.88
N ILE A 96 14.44 -31.67 -35.00
CA ILE A 96 13.04 -31.47 -34.59
C ILE A 96 12.19 -31.14 -35.78
N LYS A 97 11.18 -31.96 -36.04
CA LYS A 97 10.09 -31.61 -36.97
C LYS A 97 9.09 -30.73 -36.25
N LEU A 98 9.15 -29.44 -36.56
CA LEU A 98 8.22 -28.44 -36.03
C LEU A 98 6.88 -28.48 -36.75
N ASN A 99 5.79 -28.32 -36.02
CA ASN A 99 4.49 -28.04 -36.61
C ASN A 99 4.54 -26.72 -37.39
N SER A 100 3.78 -26.61 -38.47
CA SER A 100 3.74 -25.39 -39.30
C SER A 100 3.38 -24.12 -38.50
N ALA A 101 2.47 -24.23 -37.54
CA ALA A 101 2.08 -23.14 -36.65
C ALA A 101 3.21 -22.66 -35.72
N ASP A 102 3.94 -23.60 -35.13
CA ASP A 102 5.06 -23.28 -34.25
C ASP A 102 6.25 -22.72 -35.03
N LYS A 103 6.48 -23.22 -36.26
CA LYS A 103 7.50 -22.68 -37.15
C LYS A 103 7.27 -21.20 -37.44
N VAL A 104 6.06 -20.84 -37.84
CA VAL A 104 5.66 -19.44 -38.12
C VAL A 104 5.75 -18.56 -36.87
N ARG A 105 5.40 -19.06 -35.69
CA ARG A 105 5.55 -18.32 -34.43
C ARG A 105 7.02 -18.06 -34.09
N LEU A 106 7.85 -19.09 -34.19
CA LEU A 106 9.26 -19.00 -33.84
C LEU A 106 10.09 -18.18 -34.85
N GLU A 107 9.65 -18.10 -36.13
CA GLU A 107 10.29 -17.26 -37.14
C GLU A 107 10.02 -15.76 -36.94
N ARG A 108 8.95 -15.37 -36.26
CA ARG A 108 8.58 -13.98 -35.96
C ARG A 108 9.44 -13.34 -34.88
N PHE A 109 10.10 -14.11 -34.04
CA PHE A 109 10.85 -13.59 -32.90
C PHE A 109 12.36 -13.68 -33.18
N ASP A 110 13.00 -12.52 -33.07
CA ASP A 110 14.45 -12.42 -33.03
C ASP A 110 14.96 -12.29 -31.57
N GLU A 111 16.25 -12.40 -31.38
CA GLU A 111 16.86 -12.29 -30.05
C GLU A 111 16.64 -10.92 -29.40
N ASN A 112 16.58 -9.87 -30.19
CA ASN A 112 16.35 -8.50 -29.70
C ASN A 112 14.91 -8.35 -29.21
N SER A 113 13.95 -8.95 -29.89
CA SER A 113 12.56 -8.99 -29.44
C SER A 113 12.42 -9.71 -28.09
N LEU A 114 13.11 -10.81 -27.91
CA LEU A 114 13.07 -11.58 -26.68
C LEU A 114 13.73 -10.84 -25.53
N LYS A 115 14.83 -10.15 -25.75
CA LYS A 115 15.50 -9.31 -24.73
C LYS A 115 14.63 -8.16 -24.27
N ARG A 116 13.89 -7.52 -25.20
CA ARG A 116 12.95 -6.43 -24.85
C ARG A 116 11.78 -6.88 -23.98
N ASN A 117 11.41 -8.15 -24.06
CA ASN A 117 10.30 -8.72 -23.30
C ASN A 117 10.70 -9.34 -21.97
N ASP A 118 11.87 -9.02 -21.43
CA ASP A 118 12.34 -9.40 -20.11
C ASP A 118 12.27 -10.91 -19.81
N ILE A 119 12.75 -11.68 -20.73
CA ILE A 119 12.80 -13.13 -20.61
C ILE A 119 13.82 -13.53 -19.53
N TYR A 120 13.39 -14.39 -18.61
CA TYR A 120 14.14 -14.76 -17.41
C TYR A 120 15.51 -15.38 -17.70
N GLU A 121 15.60 -16.26 -18.71
CA GLU A 121 16.85 -16.89 -19.14
C GLU A 121 17.92 -15.87 -19.55
N TYR A 122 17.55 -14.78 -20.20
CA TYR A 122 18.51 -13.72 -20.55
C TYR A 122 19.05 -12.99 -19.34
N THR A 123 18.22 -12.80 -18.31
CA THR A 123 18.67 -12.24 -17.02
C THR A 123 19.71 -13.16 -16.37
N LEU A 124 19.43 -14.45 -16.31
CA LEU A 124 20.40 -15.43 -15.78
C LEU A 124 21.71 -15.44 -16.56
N LEU A 125 21.65 -15.46 -17.90
CA LEU A 125 22.84 -15.39 -18.77
C LEU A 125 23.66 -14.11 -18.50
N THR A 126 23.00 -12.99 -18.34
CA THR A 126 23.69 -11.72 -18.05
C THR A 126 24.45 -11.78 -16.72
N HIS A 127 23.81 -12.31 -15.67
CA HIS A 127 24.51 -12.46 -14.39
C HIS A 127 25.69 -13.44 -14.49
N MET A 128 25.55 -14.52 -15.21
CA MET A 128 26.66 -15.48 -15.44
C MET A 128 27.85 -14.84 -16.16
N GLU A 129 27.60 -14.07 -17.23
CA GLU A 129 28.63 -13.34 -17.96
C GLU A 129 29.36 -12.34 -17.04
N GLN A 130 28.61 -11.61 -16.21
CA GLN A 130 29.17 -10.63 -15.28
C GLN A 130 30.00 -11.27 -14.16
N ILE A 131 29.61 -12.44 -13.66
CA ILE A 131 30.38 -13.19 -12.66
C ILE A 131 31.78 -13.50 -13.24
N ILE A 132 31.81 -14.08 -14.44
CA ILE A 132 33.06 -14.47 -15.08
C ILE A 132 33.93 -13.24 -15.38
N TYR A 133 33.33 -12.19 -15.94
CA TYR A 133 34.02 -10.95 -16.26
C TYR A 133 34.67 -10.32 -15.03
N ASN A 134 33.90 -10.10 -13.97
CA ASN A 134 34.40 -9.45 -12.75
C ASN A 134 35.48 -10.31 -12.07
N LYS A 135 35.34 -11.65 -12.08
CA LYS A 135 36.35 -12.54 -11.52
C LYS A 135 37.68 -12.46 -12.29
N LYS A 136 37.64 -12.39 -13.62
CA LYS A 136 38.84 -12.20 -14.43
C LYS A 136 39.52 -10.85 -14.13
N CYS A 137 38.75 -9.79 -14.00
CA CYS A 137 39.28 -8.47 -13.66
C CYS A 137 40.00 -8.48 -12.30
N VAL A 138 39.42 -9.14 -11.30
CA VAL A 138 40.04 -9.31 -9.99
C VAL A 138 41.37 -10.10 -10.09
N ASN A 139 41.39 -11.22 -10.83
CA ASN A 139 42.56 -12.05 -10.96
C ASN A 139 43.70 -11.35 -11.74
N ASN A 140 43.37 -10.65 -12.81
CA ASN A 140 44.36 -9.91 -13.62
C ASN A 140 45.00 -8.75 -12.85
N ASN A 141 44.22 -8.05 -12.03
CA ASN A 141 44.73 -6.96 -11.20
C ASN A 141 45.62 -7.47 -10.05
N ASN A 142 45.33 -8.65 -9.48
CA ASN A 142 46.18 -9.26 -8.48
C ASN A 142 47.55 -9.69 -9.03
N ASN A 143 47.63 -10.12 -10.29
CA ASN A 143 48.88 -10.51 -10.96
C ASN A 143 49.76 -9.31 -11.38
N ASN A 144 49.12 -8.10 -11.50
CA ASN A 144 49.84 -6.87 -11.93
C ASN A 144 50.24 -5.95 -10.75
N ASN A 145 50.18 -6.42 -9.52
CA ASN A 145 50.38 -5.61 -8.29
C ASN A 145 51.81 -5.13 -8.03
N ASN A 146 52.72 -5.08 -9.02
CA ASN A 146 54.05 -4.50 -8.85
C ASN A 146 54.09 -2.96 -9.01
N ASN A 147 52.98 -2.30 -9.27
CA ASN A 147 52.91 -0.85 -9.35
C ASN A 147 51.87 -0.27 -8.35
N ASN A 148 52.37 0.43 -7.34
CA ASN A 148 51.63 1.16 -6.31
C ASN A 148 50.74 2.28 -6.89
N ASN A 149 49.59 1.97 -7.46
CA ASN A 149 48.60 2.98 -7.83
C ASN A 149 47.31 2.79 -7.06
N ASN A 150 46.92 3.77 -6.23
CA ASN A 150 45.67 3.80 -5.46
C ASN A 150 44.41 3.57 -6.36
N ASN A 151 44.46 3.92 -7.64
CA ASN A 151 43.39 3.70 -8.58
C ASN A 151 43.12 2.22 -8.90
N ASN A 152 44.18 1.37 -8.87
CA ASN A 152 44.05 -0.08 -9.10
C ASN A 152 43.36 -0.79 -7.92
N ASN A 153 43.61 -0.33 -6.70
CA ASN A 153 42.97 -0.91 -5.52
C ASN A 153 41.45 -0.62 -5.48
N ASN A 154 41.04 0.61 -5.86
CA ASN A 154 39.62 0.97 -5.91
C ASN A 154 38.88 0.19 -7.00
N ASN A 155 39.47 -0.01 -8.17
CA ASN A 155 38.90 -0.83 -9.24
C ASN A 155 38.79 -2.29 -8.87
N ASN A 156 39.77 -2.84 -8.15
CA ASN A 156 39.76 -4.22 -7.70
C ASN A 156 38.66 -4.46 -6.66
N ASN A 157 38.51 -3.55 -5.68
CA ASN A 157 37.45 -3.60 -4.70
C ASN A 157 36.05 -3.51 -5.36
N ASN A 158 35.89 -2.64 -6.36
CA ASN A 158 34.62 -2.52 -7.08
C ASN A 158 34.28 -3.81 -7.88
N ASN A 159 35.24 -4.40 -8.58
CA ASN A 159 35.04 -5.65 -9.32
C ASN A 159 34.74 -6.81 -8.37
N ASN A 160 35.38 -6.86 -7.20
CA ASN A 160 35.08 -7.87 -6.17
C ASN A 160 33.65 -7.70 -5.61
N LYS A 161 33.22 -6.47 -5.35
CA LYS A 161 31.84 -6.16 -4.95
C LYS A 161 30.83 -6.62 -6.01
N LEU A 162 31.06 -6.27 -7.30
CA LEU A 162 30.19 -6.67 -8.41
C LEU A 162 30.14 -8.19 -8.61
N PHE A 163 31.28 -8.88 -8.41
CA PHE A 163 31.30 -10.34 -8.43
C PHE A 163 30.36 -10.93 -7.39
N HIS A 164 30.43 -10.49 -6.13
CA HIS A 164 29.54 -10.92 -5.05
C HIS A 164 28.09 -10.56 -5.32
N PHE A 165 27.82 -9.36 -5.85
CA PHE A 165 26.48 -8.92 -6.23
C PHE A 165 25.84 -9.86 -7.27
N HIS A 166 26.54 -10.14 -8.39
CA HIS A 166 26.00 -10.98 -9.44
C HIS A 166 25.87 -12.45 -9.02
N TYR A 167 26.83 -12.96 -8.25
CA TYR A 167 26.78 -14.32 -7.73
C TYR A 167 25.59 -14.48 -6.77
N PHE A 168 25.44 -13.63 -5.78
CA PHE A 168 24.35 -13.71 -4.82
C PHE A 168 22.99 -13.56 -5.52
N THR A 169 22.89 -12.66 -6.47
CA THR A 169 21.68 -12.48 -7.27
C THR A 169 21.34 -13.76 -8.04
N LEU A 170 22.30 -14.32 -8.76
CA LEU A 170 22.12 -15.58 -9.51
C LEU A 170 21.72 -16.74 -8.58
N TYR A 171 22.37 -16.82 -7.41
CA TYR A 171 22.08 -17.83 -6.38
C TYR A 171 20.64 -17.76 -5.87
N LYS A 172 20.09 -16.55 -5.67
CA LYS A 172 18.70 -16.37 -5.26
C LYS A 172 17.71 -16.58 -6.42
N LEU A 173 18.03 -16.08 -7.62
CA LEU A 173 17.15 -16.19 -8.80
C LEU A 173 16.89 -17.64 -9.20
N ILE A 174 17.90 -18.50 -9.24
CA ILE A 174 17.69 -19.90 -9.68
C ILE A 174 16.75 -20.70 -8.78
N ARG A 175 16.45 -20.20 -7.56
CA ARG A 175 15.52 -20.81 -6.61
C ARG A 175 14.07 -20.38 -6.82
N ASN A 176 13.84 -19.40 -7.68
CA ASN A 176 12.50 -18.94 -8.00
C ASN A 176 11.71 -20.00 -8.78
N ASN A 177 10.39 -20.01 -8.57
CA ASN A 177 9.48 -20.97 -9.18
C ASN A 177 9.07 -20.55 -10.60
N ILE A 178 10.04 -20.43 -11.51
CA ILE A 178 9.76 -20.08 -12.92
C ILE A 178 9.28 -21.32 -13.67
N VAL A 179 8.09 -21.19 -14.24
CA VAL A 179 7.46 -22.29 -15.01
C VAL A 179 8.23 -22.53 -16.31
N LYS A 180 8.61 -23.78 -16.54
CA LYS A 180 9.31 -24.22 -17.76
C LYS A 180 10.62 -23.49 -18.04
N LEU A 181 11.40 -23.19 -16.98
CA LEU A 181 12.76 -22.65 -17.14
C LEU A 181 13.64 -23.65 -17.88
N ASN A 182 14.38 -23.19 -18.93
CA ASN A 182 15.19 -24.03 -19.78
C ASN A 182 16.22 -24.83 -18.99
N ARG A 183 16.24 -26.19 -19.19
CA ARG A 183 17.10 -27.13 -18.45
C ARG A 183 18.57 -26.88 -18.65
N HIS A 184 18.99 -26.49 -19.86
CA HIS A 184 20.40 -26.24 -20.17
C HIS A 184 20.91 -25.02 -19.43
N ILE A 185 20.11 -23.97 -19.38
CA ILE A 185 20.41 -22.75 -18.58
C ILE A 185 20.45 -23.08 -17.10
N LYS A 186 19.47 -23.83 -16.61
CA LYS A 186 19.42 -24.25 -15.21
C LYS A 186 20.68 -25.04 -14.79
N GLU A 187 21.14 -25.90 -15.64
CA GLU A 187 22.34 -26.69 -15.39
C GLU A 187 23.62 -25.84 -15.47
N LEU A 188 23.70 -24.90 -16.44
CA LEU A 188 24.82 -23.99 -16.56
C LEU A 188 24.93 -23.06 -15.32
N VAL A 189 23.79 -22.55 -14.80
CA VAL A 189 23.75 -21.78 -13.57
C VAL A 189 24.29 -22.56 -12.39
N LYS A 190 23.82 -23.79 -12.18
CA LYS A 190 24.29 -24.64 -11.07
C LYS A 190 25.79 -24.83 -11.09
N ARG A 191 26.36 -25.02 -12.28
CA ARG A 191 27.80 -25.20 -12.46
C ARG A 191 28.60 -23.97 -12.13
N ILE A 192 28.16 -22.81 -12.60
CA ILE A 192 28.82 -21.54 -12.24
C ILE A 192 28.74 -21.30 -10.72
N LEU A 193 27.61 -21.55 -10.10
CA LEU A 193 27.50 -21.44 -8.66
C LEU A 193 28.45 -22.38 -7.92
N SER A 194 28.51 -23.63 -8.32
CA SER A 194 29.47 -24.61 -7.71
C SER A 194 30.92 -24.24 -7.97
N ALA A 195 31.23 -23.71 -9.16
CA ALA A 195 32.61 -23.35 -9.54
C ALA A 195 33.20 -22.23 -8.68
N PHE A 196 32.35 -21.28 -8.26
CA PHE A 196 32.77 -20.10 -7.53
C PHE A 196 32.27 -20.08 -6.06
N GLU A 197 31.73 -21.15 -5.55
CA GLU A 197 31.22 -21.23 -4.18
C GLU A 197 32.27 -20.86 -3.12
N ASN A 198 33.49 -21.40 -3.30
CA ASN A 198 34.61 -21.16 -2.40
C ASN A 198 35.18 -19.75 -2.46
N ASP A 199 34.84 -18.98 -3.51
CA ASP A 199 35.28 -17.60 -3.69
C ASP A 199 34.34 -16.60 -2.97
N MET A 200 33.23 -17.12 -2.42
CA MET A 200 32.23 -16.26 -1.78
C MET A 200 32.61 -15.90 -0.35
N ASN A 201 32.59 -14.61 -0.08
CA ASN A 201 32.82 -14.07 1.27
C ASN A 201 31.51 -13.48 1.82
N LYS A 202 31.00 -14.10 2.88
CA LYS A 202 29.78 -13.67 3.58
C LYS A 202 29.91 -12.26 4.16
N ALA A 203 31.09 -11.92 4.70
CA ALA A 203 31.35 -10.59 5.25
C ALA A 203 31.21 -9.50 4.16
N THR A 204 31.75 -9.74 2.95
CA THR A 204 31.63 -8.83 1.82
C THR A 204 30.17 -8.66 1.37
N ILE A 205 29.38 -9.74 1.40
CA ILE A 205 27.94 -9.66 1.07
C ILE A 205 27.20 -8.80 2.11
N ILE A 206 27.47 -9.01 3.40
CA ILE A 206 26.85 -8.24 4.49
C ILE A 206 27.28 -6.79 4.42
N GLU A 207 28.56 -6.51 4.23
CA GLU A 207 29.12 -5.15 4.08
C GLU A 207 28.43 -4.36 2.95
N ASN A 208 28.11 -5.05 1.85
CA ASN A 208 27.40 -4.44 0.72
C ASN A 208 25.91 -4.80 0.68
N GLY A 209 25.32 -5.11 1.83
CA GLY A 209 23.95 -5.61 1.93
C GLY A 209 22.88 -4.65 1.41
N VAL A 210 23.14 -3.34 1.42
CA VAL A 210 22.23 -2.34 0.86
C VAL A 210 22.03 -2.56 -0.65
N GLU A 211 23.12 -2.68 -1.39
CA GLU A 211 23.06 -2.85 -2.86
C GLU A 211 22.73 -4.29 -3.25
N ILE A 212 23.27 -5.27 -2.51
CA ILE A 212 23.10 -6.69 -2.83
C ILE A 212 21.72 -7.23 -2.45
N ILE A 213 21.13 -6.71 -1.36
CA ILE A 213 19.88 -7.24 -0.79
C ILE A 213 18.74 -6.23 -0.92
N GLU A 214 18.90 -5.00 -0.36
CA GLU A 214 17.79 -4.05 -0.24
C GLU A 214 17.43 -3.38 -1.56
N LYS A 215 18.44 -2.95 -2.33
CA LYS A 215 18.27 -2.20 -3.58
C LYS A 215 18.52 -3.04 -4.83
N ASN A 216 18.57 -4.35 -4.72
CA ASN A 216 18.80 -5.23 -5.85
C ASN A 216 17.53 -5.35 -6.70
N GLU A 217 17.47 -4.58 -7.78
CA GLU A 217 16.31 -4.51 -8.69
C GLU A 217 15.91 -5.89 -9.23
N ASN A 218 16.87 -6.76 -9.53
CA ASN A 218 16.58 -8.09 -10.06
C ASN A 218 15.91 -8.99 -9.00
N LEU A 219 16.36 -8.92 -7.75
CA LEU A 219 15.70 -9.65 -6.67
C LEU A 219 14.31 -9.09 -6.35
N LEU A 220 14.14 -7.77 -6.39
CA LEU A 220 12.84 -7.13 -6.17
C LEU A 220 11.84 -7.48 -7.29
N ARG A 221 12.31 -7.48 -8.53
CA ARG A 221 11.48 -7.71 -9.72
C ARG A 221 11.05 -9.16 -9.90
N TYR A 222 11.98 -10.09 -9.72
CA TYR A 222 11.79 -11.51 -10.09
C TYR A 222 11.46 -12.41 -8.91
N ASN A 223 11.26 -11.86 -7.71
CA ASN A 223 10.98 -12.65 -6.52
C ASN A 223 9.64 -13.40 -6.63
N ASP A 224 9.61 -14.62 -6.06
CA ASP A 224 8.37 -15.36 -5.93
C ASP A 224 7.40 -14.63 -4.97
N LEU A 225 6.13 -14.61 -5.31
CA LEU A 225 5.07 -14.32 -4.37
C LEU A 225 4.89 -15.52 -3.45
N THR A 226 5.11 -15.31 -2.18
CA THR A 226 5.02 -16.35 -1.14
C THR A 226 4.23 -15.82 0.06
N LEU A 227 3.58 -16.73 0.78
CA LEU A 227 2.97 -16.37 2.05
C LEU A 227 4.03 -15.89 3.05
N TYR A 228 3.63 -14.92 3.87
CA TYR A 228 4.39 -14.58 5.07
C TYR A 228 4.32 -15.71 6.10
N GLU A 229 5.35 -15.88 6.92
CA GLU A 229 5.36 -16.94 7.94
C GLU A 229 4.14 -16.85 8.88
N HIS A 230 3.80 -15.65 9.33
CA HIS A 230 2.62 -15.43 10.18
C HIS A 230 1.30 -15.85 9.51
N GLN A 231 1.21 -15.77 8.15
CA GLN A 231 0.02 -16.26 7.43
C GLN A 231 -0.03 -17.79 7.42
N LYS A 232 1.12 -18.45 7.30
CA LYS A 232 1.19 -19.91 7.41
C LYS A 232 0.81 -20.39 8.81
N ASP A 233 1.28 -19.69 9.83
CA ASP A 233 1.00 -19.99 11.24
C ASP A 233 -0.48 -19.86 11.56
N ILE A 234 -1.14 -18.77 11.15
CA ILE A 234 -2.56 -18.58 11.42
C ILE A 234 -3.44 -19.59 10.66
N PHE A 235 -3.08 -19.93 9.42
CA PHE A 235 -3.80 -20.98 8.69
C PHE A 235 -3.67 -22.31 9.39
N THR A 236 -2.47 -22.65 9.88
CA THR A 236 -2.24 -23.87 10.64
C THR A 236 -2.98 -23.87 11.97
N ALA A 237 -3.01 -22.75 12.69
CA ALA A 237 -3.71 -22.63 13.95
C ALA A 237 -5.24 -22.75 13.77
N CYS A 238 -5.80 -22.08 12.74
CA CYS A 238 -7.25 -22.08 12.51
C CYS A 238 -7.79 -23.40 11.98
N LYS A 239 -6.98 -24.27 11.39
CA LYS A 239 -7.39 -25.63 10.97
C LYS A 239 -7.59 -26.59 12.14
N LYS A 240 -7.08 -26.29 13.34
CA LYS A 240 -7.27 -27.15 14.51
C LYS A 240 -8.72 -27.05 14.99
N PRO A 241 -9.34 -28.15 15.43
CA PRO A 241 -10.78 -28.19 15.77
C PRO A 241 -11.13 -27.55 17.11
N ASN A 242 -10.14 -27.33 18.00
CA ASN A 242 -10.38 -26.82 19.35
C ASN A 242 -10.80 -25.35 19.35
N PRO A 243 -11.61 -24.91 20.33
CA PRO A 243 -11.81 -23.50 20.61
C PRO A 243 -10.47 -22.77 20.75
N LYS A 244 -10.35 -21.53 20.29
CA LYS A 244 -9.09 -20.84 20.29
C LYS A 244 -9.20 -19.32 20.39
N LEU A 245 -8.28 -18.73 21.15
CA LEU A 245 -7.98 -17.31 21.10
C LEU A 245 -6.63 -17.14 20.42
N VAL A 246 -6.62 -16.49 19.26
CA VAL A 246 -5.41 -16.21 18.51
C VAL A 246 -5.02 -14.75 18.68
N LEU A 247 -3.89 -14.49 19.31
CA LEU A 247 -3.24 -13.19 19.36
C LEU A 247 -2.35 -13.06 18.12
N TYR A 248 -2.83 -12.32 17.12
CA TYR A 248 -2.19 -12.25 15.80
C TYR A 248 -1.54 -10.89 15.60
N MET A 249 -0.24 -10.81 15.84
CA MET A 249 0.55 -9.59 15.71
C MET A 249 1.46 -9.65 14.49
N ALA A 250 1.26 -8.75 13.54
CA ALA A 250 2.11 -8.63 12.36
C ALA A 250 2.16 -7.18 11.89
N PRO A 251 3.28 -6.75 11.28
CA PRO A 251 3.42 -5.39 10.77
C PRO A 251 2.31 -5.05 9.77
N THR A 252 1.98 -3.77 9.68
CA THR A 252 1.02 -3.29 8.68
C THR A 252 1.58 -3.52 7.26
N GLY A 253 0.68 -3.77 6.30
CA GLY A 253 1.07 -4.05 4.91
C GLY A 253 1.58 -5.48 4.66
N THR A 254 1.43 -6.40 5.61
CA THR A 254 1.81 -7.83 5.45
C THR A 254 0.60 -8.73 5.18
N GLY A 255 -0.55 -8.16 4.81
CA GLY A 255 -1.74 -8.91 4.41
C GLY A 255 -2.60 -9.46 5.55
N LYS A 256 -2.47 -8.93 6.79
CA LYS A 256 -3.34 -9.31 7.92
C LYS A 256 -4.83 -9.20 7.58
N THR A 257 -5.25 -8.05 7.08
CA THR A 257 -6.65 -7.75 6.76
C THR A 257 -7.21 -8.63 5.62
N LEU A 258 -6.35 -9.20 4.76
CA LEU A 258 -6.74 -10.13 3.69
C LEU A 258 -6.82 -11.60 4.15
N THR A 259 -6.26 -11.91 5.30
CA THR A 259 -6.25 -13.27 5.88
C THR A 259 -7.66 -13.88 6.02
N PRO A 260 -8.72 -13.13 6.41
CA PRO A 260 -10.09 -13.63 6.48
C PRO A 260 -10.60 -14.26 5.18
N ILE A 261 -10.16 -13.74 4.01
CA ILE A 261 -10.55 -14.28 2.70
C ILE A 261 -10.10 -15.74 2.53
N ALA A 262 -8.90 -16.08 3.02
CA ALA A 262 -8.42 -17.45 2.97
C ALA A 262 -9.04 -18.32 4.08
N LEU A 263 -9.23 -17.78 5.29
CA LEU A 263 -9.88 -18.51 6.37
C LEU A 263 -11.32 -18.89 6.02
N SER A 264 -11.98 -18.11 5.14
CA SER A 264 -13.34 -18.42 4.68
C SER A 264 -13.45 -19.65 3.78
N GLU A 265 -12.34 -20.29 3.38
CA GLU A 265 -12.35 -21.55 2.62
C GLU A 265 -12.97 -22.71 3.41
N GLN A 266 -12.79 -22.74 4.73
CA GLN A 266 -13.33 -23.81 5.58
C GLN A 266 -14.19 -23.30 6.73
N ASN A 267 -14.11 -22.01 7.06
CA ASN A 267 -14.84 -21.43 8.18
C ASN A 267 -15.74 -20.31 7.69
N LYS A 268 -16.72 -19.95 8.50
CA LYS A 268 -17.50 -18.73 8.31
C LYS A 268 -16.86 -17.60 9.11
N ILE A 269 -16.76 -16.43 8.55
CA ILE A 269 -16.01 -15.33 9.17
C ILE A 269 -16.94 -14.20 9.57
N ILE A 270 -16.83 -13.76 10.82
CA ILE A 270 -17.35 -12.47 11.27
C ILE A 270 -16.14 -11.53 11.37
N PHE A 271 -16.02 -10.63 10.42
CA PHE A 271 -14.95 -9.63 10.39
C PHE A 271 -15.42 -8.37 11.11
N VAL A 272 -14.74 -8.03 12.19
CA VAL A 272 -15.05 -6.84 13.01
C VAL A 272 -14.01 -5.78 12.79
N CYS A 273 -14.42 -4.57 12.43
CA CYS A 273 -13.53 -3.42 12.29
C CYS A 273 -14.10 -2.18 12.97
N ALA A 274 -13.24 -1.40 13.62
CA ALA A 274 -13.59 -0.09 14.13
C ALA A 274 -13.62 0.96 13.02
N ALA A 275 -12.64 0.88 12.12
CA ALA A 275 -12.49 1.80 11.01
C ALA A 275 -13.22 1.26 9.76
N ARG A 276 -14.25 1.97 9.36
CA ARG A 276 -15.18 1.59 8.29
C ARG A 276 -14.51 1.27 6.95
N HIS A 277 -13.57 2.10 6.51
CA HIS A 277 -12.87 1.89 5.24
C HIS A 277 -12.04 0.61 5.19
N VAL A 278 -11.62 0.05 6.32
CA VAL A 278 -10.93 -1.26 6.38
C VAL A 278 -11.90 -2.37 5.98
N GLY A 279 -13.14 -2.32 6.50
CA GLY A 279 -14.19 -3.25 6.11
C GLY A 279 -14.54 -3.13 4.61
N LEU A 280 -14.64 -1.91 4.09
CA LEU A 280 -14.89 -1.68 2.66
C LEU A 280 -13.74 -2.18 1.77
N ALA A 281 -12.49 -1.99 2.18
CA ALA A 281 -11.34 -2.51 1.46
C ALA A 281 -11.34 -4.06 1.42
N LEU A 282 -11.67 -4.71 2.54
CA LEU A 282 -11.85 -6.16 2.59
C LEU A 282 -13.00 -6.61 1.69
N ALA A 283 -14.13 -5.89 1.72
CA ALA A 283 -15.29 -6.19 0.86
C ALA A 283 -14.92 -6.16 -0.61
N ARG A 284 -14.28 -5.08 -1.06
CA ARG A 284 -13.81 -4.93 -2.44
C ARG A 284 -12.88 -6.07 -2.87
N ALA A 285 -11.91 -6.43 -2.01
CA ALA A 285 -11.00 -7.54 -2.26
C ALA A 285 -11.76 -8.88 -2.34
N ALA A 286 -12.69 -9.13 -1.42
CA ALA A 286 -13.48 -10.34 -1.37
C ALA A 286 -14.42 -10.50 -2.58
N ILE A 287 -15.11 -9.42 -3.00
CA ILE A 287 -15.96 -9.40 -4.20
C ILE A 287 -15.12 -9.70 -5.44
N SER A 288 -13.93 -9.11 -5.56
CA SER A 288 -13.04 -9.32 -6.72
C SER A 288 -12.61 -10.78 -6.91
N VAL A 289 -12.65 -11.60 -5.84
CA VAL A 289 -12.40 -13.05 -5.89
C VAL A 289 -13.67 -13.87 -5.68
N HIS A 290 -14.84 -13.28 -5.93
CA HIS A 290 -16.17 -13.91 -5.90
C HIS A 290 -16.56 -14.53 -4.55
N LYS A 291 -16.08 -13.99 -3.44
CA LYS A 291 -16.55 -14.42 -2.11
C LYS A 291 -17.97 -13.93 -1.83
N LYS A 292 -18.72 -14.74 -1.09
CA LYS A 292 -20.10 -14.48 -0.72
C LYS A 292 -20.11 -13.68 0.60
N ILE A 293 -20.38 -12.39 0.51
CA ILE A 293 -20.27 -11.48 1.63
C ILE A 293 -21.60 -10.88 2.07
N ALA A 294 -21.67 -10.50 3.33
CA ALA A 294 -22.75 -9.74 3.93
C ALA A 294 -22.19 -8.53 4.70
N PHE A 295 -23.02 -7.53 4.89
CA PHE A 295 -22.67 -6.27 5.54
C PHE A 295 -23.55 -5.99 6.75
N ALA A 296 -22.94 -5.70 7.88
CA ALA A 296 -23.59 -5.26 9.10
C ALA A 296 -22.92 -3.97 9.61
N PHE A 297 -23.21 -2.86 8.95
CA PHE A 297 -22.74 -1.54 9.34
C PHE A 297 -23.88 -0.68 9.87
N GLY A 298 -23.76 -0.16 11.09
CA GLY A 298 -24.79 0.64 11.73
C GLY A 298 -26.09 -0.14 11.95
N CYS A 299 -26.00 -1.44 12.16
CA CYS A 299 -27.15 -2.31 12.35
C CYS A 299 -27.56 -2.36 13.82
N ALA A 300 -28.83 -2.11 14.11
CA ALA A 300 -29.42 -2.31 15.42
C ALA A 300 -30.00 -3.73 15.57
N SER A 301 -30.45 -4.34 14.48
CA SER A 301 -31.05 -5.67 14.42
C SER A 301 -30.51 -6.50 13.26
N ALA A 302 -30.91 -7.76 13.17
CA ALA A 302 -30.59 -8.64 12.06
C ALA A 302 -31.25 -8.20 10.73
N ASP A 303 -32.37 -7.49 10.78
CA ASP A 303 -33.10 -7.02 9.61
C ASP A 303 -32.38 -5.91 8.84
N ASP A 304 -31.46 -5.23 9.53
CA ASP A 304 -30.61 -4.19 8.93
C ASP A 304 -29.45 -4.77 8.10
N ILE A 305 -29.20 -6.08 8.20
CA ILE A 305 -28.08 -6.73 7.49
C ILE A 305 -28.38 -6.81 6.01
N ARG A 306 -27.37 -6.49 5.16
CA ARG A 306 -27.46 -6.50 3.71
C ARG A 306 -26.53 -7.52 3.10
N LEU A 307 -27.07 -8.34 2.19
CA LEU A 307 -26.30 -9.33 1.45
C LEU A 307 -25.81 -8.74 0.13
N HIS A 308 -24.56 -9.00 -0.23
CA HIS A 308 -24.15 -8.89 -1.59
C HIS A 308 -24.86 -9.98 -2.43
N TYR A 309 -25.27 -9.67 -3.67
CA TYR A 309 -26.07 -10.60 -4.50
C TYR A 309 -25.40 -11.95 -4.76
N PHE A 310 -24.05 -12.05 -4.61
CA PHE A 310 -23.35 -13.35 -4.65
C PHE A 310 -23.74 -14.27 -3.48
N ALA A 311 -24.08 -13.69 -2.33
CA ALA A 311 -24.44 -14.43 -1.11
C ALA A 311 -25.93 -14.72 -1.02
N ALA A 312 -26.78 -13.95 -1.71
CA ALA A 312 -28.22 -14.11 -1.66
C ALA A 312 -28.69 -15.37 -2.41
N LYS A 313 -29.74 -15.98 -1.94
CA LYS A 313 -30.43 -17.05 -2.67
C LYS A 313 -31.22 -16.53 -3.86
N GLU A 314 -31.94 -15.46 -3.63
CA GLU A 314 -32.84 -14.86 -4.61
C GLU A 314 -32.49 -13.37 -4.76
N PHE A 315 -32.44 -12.92 -6.00
CA PHE A 315 -32.32 -11.54 -6.37
C PHE A 315 -32.96 -11.29 -7.74
N THR A 316 -33.43 -10.08 -7.94
CA THR A 316 -34.00 -9.68 -9.23
C THR A 316 -32.92 -9.05 -10.12
N ARG A 317 -33.06 -9.22 -11.43
CA ARG A 317 -32.24 -8.49 -12.42
C ARG A 317 -33.13 -7.63 -13.27
N ASN A 318 -32.73 -6.40 -13.48
CA ASN A 318 -33.40 -5.53 -14.41
C ASN A 318 -33.21 -6.09 -15.84
N LYS A 319 -34.31 -6.41 -16.50
CA LYS A 319 -34.28 -6.97 -17.87
C LYS A 319 -33.76 -5.98 -18.92
N ARG A 320 -33.78 -4.67 -18.64
CA ARG A 320 -33.37 -3.62 -19.58
C ARG A 320 -31.89 -3.27 -19.45
N THR A 321 -31.43 -3.06 -18.22
CA THR A 321 -30.06 -2.60 -17.94
C THR A 321 -29.10 -3.75 -17.58
N GLY A 322 -29.64 -4.94 -17.27
CA GLY A 322 -28.86 -6.05 -16.74
C GLY A 322 -28.41 -5.86 -15.26
N GLY A 323 -28.71 -4.71 -14.67
CA GLY A 323 -28.37 -4.37 -13.28
C GLY A 323 -29.05 -5.27 -12.25
N ILE A 324 -28.50 -5.30 -11.04
CA ILE A 324 -29.07 -6.05 -9.91
C ILE A 324 -30.19 -5.20 -9.31
N GLY A 325 -31.37 -5.78 -9.20
CA GLY A 325 -32.50 -5.19 -8.48
C GLY A 325 -32.54 -5.68 -7.03
N LYS A 326 -33.73 -5.89 -6.49
CA LYS A 326 -33.94 -6.28 -5.11
C LYS A 326 -33.25 -7.59 -4.74
N VAL A 327 -32.52 -7.60 -3.60
CA VAL A 327 -31.83 -8.76 -3.04
C VAL A 327 -32.57 -9.24 -1.80
N ASP A 328 -32.82 -10.56 -1.68
CA ASP A 328 -33.37 -11.15 -0.47
C ASP A 328 -32.28 -11.25 0.62
N ASN A 329 -32.44 -10.47 1.70
CA ASN A 329 -31.52 -10.42 2.82
C ASN A 329 -31.90 -11.39 3.96
N THR A 330 -33.01 -12.11 3.85
CA THR A 330 -33.56 -12.93 4.96
C THR A 330 -32.82 -14.24 5.15
N VAL A 331 -32.21 -14.79 4.09
CA VAL A 331 -31.55 -16.09 4.10
C VAL A 331 -30.04 -15.96 3.86
N GLY A 332 -29.26 -16.12 4.94
CA GLY A 332 -27.82 -15.97 4.95
C GLY A 332 -27.00 -17.26 4.89
N ASP A 333 -27.58 -18.39 4.48
CA ASP A 333 -26.92 -19.71 4.48
C ASP A 333 -25.75 -19.84 3.50
N ASN A 334 -25.66 -18.95 2.52
CA ASN A 334 -24.55 -18.89 1.57
C ASN A 334 -23.41 -17.98 2.04
N VAL A 335 -23.61 -17.16 3.08
CA VAL A 335 -22.61 -16.19 3.53
C VAL A 335 -21.31 -16.88 3.94
N GLU A 336 -20.17 -16.40 3.42
CA GLU A 336 -18.84 -16.84 3.79
C GLU A 336 -18.19 -15.86 4.77
N ILE A 337 -18.37 -14.56 4.53
CA ILE A 337 -17.82 -13.49 5.36
C ILE A 337 -18.91 -12.46 5.61
N ILE A 338 -19.18 -12.14 6.88
CA ILE A 338 -19.96 -10.97 7.25
C ILE A 338 -19.01 -9.90 7.79
N ILE A 339 -19.09 -8.69 7.23
CA ILE A 339 -18.25 -7.56 7.61
C ILE A 339 -19.09 -6.61 8.47
N CYS A 340 -18.66 -6.35 9.69
CA CYS A 340 -19.40 -5.52 10.62
C CYS A 340 -18.54 -4.47 11.31
N ASP A 341 -19.17 -3.39 11.72
CA ASP A 341 -18.58 -2.46 12.67
C ASP A 341 -18.73 -2.98 14.11
N ILE A 342 -18.08 -2.29 15.07
CA ILE A 342 -18.10 -2.72 16.48
C ILE A 342 -19.55 -2.77 17.03
N LYS A 343 -20.36 -1.74 16.79
CA LYS A 343 -21.74 -1.67 17.33
C LYS A 343 -22.65 -2.76 16.77
N SER A 344 -22.40 -3.19 15.54
CA SER A 344 -23.21 -4.19 14.82
C SER A 344 -22.72 -5.64 15.00
N TYR A 345 -21.69 -5.89 15.81
CA TYR A 345 -21.16 -7.25 16.00
C TYR A 345 -22.20 -8.23 16.52
N LEU A 346 -22.97 -7.85 17.55
CA LEU A 346 -23.96 -8.75 18.14
C LEU A 346 -25.08 -9.12 17.16
N PRO A 347 -25.72 -8.17 16.43
CA PRO A 347 -26.63 -8.51 15.33
C PRO A 347 -26.00 -9.45 14.30
N ALA A 348 -24.76 -9.16 13.86
CA ALA A 348 -24.04 -10.01 12.90
C ALA A 348 -23.77 -11.41 13.44
N MET A 349 -23.38 -11.54 14.70
CA MET A 349 -23.16 -12.83 15.35
C MET A 349 -24.45 -13.66 15.44
N TYR A 350 -25.55 -13.07 15.90
CA TYR A 350 -26.83 -13.78 15.97
C TYR A 350 -27.35 -14.16 14.59
N TYR A 351 -27.20 -13.31 13.60
CA TYR A 351 -27.55 -13.63 12.23
C TYR A 351 -26.75 -14.84 11.71
N MET A 352 -25.43 -14.86 11.91
CA MET A 352 -24.62 -16.00 11.49
C MET A 352 -24.95 -17.29 12.26
N LEU A 353 -25.27 -17.19 13.55
CA LEU A 353 -25.66 -18.34 14.36
C LEU A 353 -27.03 -18.92 13.99
N ALA A 354 -27.89 -18.15 13.31
CA ALA A 354 -29.13 -18.66 12.76
C ALA A 354 -28.92 -19.69 11.62
N PHE A 355 -27.78 -19.60 10.92
CA PHE A 355 -27.50 -20.48 9.78
C PHE A 355 -26.33 -21.45 10.02
N PHE A 356 -25.40 -21.12 10.92
CA PHE A 356 -24.15 -21.86 11.11
C PHE A 356 -23.90 -22.20 12.58
N LYS A 357 -23.16 -23.28 12.84
CA LYS A 357 -22.77 -23.66 14.19
C LYS A 357 -21.63 -22.76 14.69
N ALA A 358 -21.66 -22.36 15.94
CA ALA A 358 -20.65 -21.50 16.54
C ALA A 358 -19.19 -21.97 16.34
N LYS A 359 -18.98 -23.30 16.36
CA LYS A 359 -17.65 -23.90 16.16
C LYS A 359 -17.09 -23.72 14.75
N ASP A 360 -17.96 -23.50 13.74
CA ASP A 360 -17.60 -23.36 12.34
C ASP A 360 -17.40 -21.86 11.97
N ILE A 361 -17.62 -20.96 12.95
CA ILE A 361 -17.48 -19.52 12.81
C ILE A 361 -16.17 -19.08 13.48
N ILE A 362 -15.47 -18.13 12.85
CA ILE A 362 -14.35 -17.41 13.42
C ILE A 362 -14.72 -15.92 13.51
N THR A 363 -14.65 -15.36 14.71
CA THR A 363 -14.65 -13.92 14.89
C THR A 363 -13.24 -13.40 14.63
N TYR A 364 -13.05 -12.64 13.57
CA TYR A 364 -11.79 -11.98 13.23
C TYR A 364 -11.92 -10.49 13.51
N TRP A 365 -11.30 -10.03 14.59
CA TRP A 365 -11.35 -8.63 15.02
C TRP A 365 -10.06 -7.93 14.60
N ASP A 366 -10.18 -7.00 13.64
CA ASP A 366 -9.06 -6.22 13.14
C ASP A 366 -8.88 -4.95 13.96
N GLU A 367 -7.66 -4.73 14.44
CA GLU A 367 -7.24 -3.63 15.32
C GLU A 367 -8.13 -3.49 16.58
N PRO A 368 -8.23 -4.52 17.45
CA PRO A 368 -9.06 -4.47 18.66
C PRO A 368 -8.55 -3.46 19.69
N THR A 369 -7.32 -2.96 19.54
CA THR A 369 -6.70 -1.97 20.42
C THR A 369 -7.05 -0.54 20.07
N ILE A 370 -7.83 -0.30 19.00
CA ILE A 370 -8.34 1.04 18.69
C ILE A 370 -9.16 1.54 19.89
N THR A 371 -8.83 2.75 20.35
CA THR A 371 -9.42 3.43 21.50
C THR A 371 -8.99 2.95 22.89
N LEU A 372 -8.17 1.91 22.99
CA LEU A 372 -7.67 1.43 24.29
C LEU A 372 -6.56 2.30 24.91
N ASP A 373 -6.02 3.24 24.13
CA ASP A 373 -5.09 4.27 24.58
C ASP A 373 -5.78 5.44 25.33
N TYR A 374 -7.11 5.48 25.33
CA TYR A 374 -7.91 6.46 26.07
C TYR A 374 -8.39 5.88 27.40
N ASP A 375 -8.40 6.68 28.45
CA ASP A 375 -8.97 6.28 29.74
C ASP A 375 -10.45 5.95 29.64
N GLU A 376 -11.21 6.77 28.87
CA GLU A 376 -12.61 6.56 28.56
C GLU A 376 -12.89 6.85 27.09
N HIS A 377 -13.71 5.99 26.47
CA HIS A 377 -14.16 6.15 25.09
C HIS A 377 -15.55 5.54 24.90
N GLU A 378 -16.37 6.10 23.98
CA GLU A 378 -17.74 5.63 23.71
C GLU A 378 -17.84 4.13 23.34
N PHE A 379 -16.77 3.55 22.77
CA PHE A 379 -16.74 2.14 22.41
C PHE A 379 -16.41 1.21 23.57
N HIS A 380 -15.91 1.70 24.71
CA HIS A 380 -15.48 0.83 25.80
C HIS A 380 -16.63 -0.01 26.36
N SER A 381 -17.80 0.60 26.59
CA SER A 381 -18.99 -0.11 27.04
C SER A 381 -19.46 -1.16 26.01
N THR A 382 -19.40 -0.81 24.73
CA THR A 382 -19.76 -1.70 23.62
C THR A 382 -18.79 -2.86 23.50
N ILE A 383 -17.46 -2.63 23.59
CA ILE A 383 -16.42 -3.68 23.53
C ILE A 383 -16.66 -4.68 24.67
N ARG A 384 -16.89 -4.19 25.91
CA ARG A 384 -17.18 -5.07 27.04
C ARG A 384 -18.45 -5.88 26.82
N LYS A 385 -19.53 -5.25 26.35
CA LYS A 385 -20.81 -5.93 26.03
C LYS A 385 -20.62 -7.03 24.97
N ILE A 386 -19.85 -6.75 23.93
CA ILE A 386 -19.48 -7.70 22.88
C ILE A 386 -18.79 -8.91 23.50
N TRP A 387 -17.72 -8.68 24.25
CA TRP A 387 -16.95 -9.77 24.85
C TRP A 387 -17.78 -10.60 25.81
N LYS A 388 -18.58 -9.95 26.67
CA LYS A 388 -19.49 -10.62 27.62
C LYS A 388 -20.52 -11.51 26.90
N LYS A 389 -21.14 -11.03 25.81
CA LYS A 389 -22.19 -11.73 25.06
C LYS A 389 -21.68 -12.61 23.90
N ASN A 390 -20.40 -12.61 23.57
CA ASN A 390 -19.87 -13.43 22.49
C ASN A 390 -20.09 -14.93 22.74
N CYS A 391 -20.68 -15.63 21.77
CA CYS A 391 -20.91 -17.08 21.79
C CYS A 391 -19.96 -17.85 20.86
N ILE A 392 -19.10 -17.17 20.13
CA ILE A 392 -18.18 -17.79 19.16
C ILE A 392 -16.88 -18.21 19.87
N PRO A 393 -16.54 -19.51 19.84
CA PRO A 393 -15.37 -20.02 20.56
C PRO A 393 -14.02 -19.81 19.83
N ASN A 394 -14.06 -19.41 18.56
CA ASN A 394 -12.87 -19.15 17.77
C ASN A 394 -12.73 -17.64 17.56
N VAL A 395 -11.77 -17.03 18.23
CA VAL A 395 -11.55 -15.59 18.17
C VAL A 395 -10.11 -15.32 17.73
N VAL A 396 -9.96 -14.46 16.74
CA VAL A 396 -8.67 -13.93 16.26
C VAL A 396 -8.67 -12.44 16.55
N LEU A 397 -7.74 -11.99 17.37
CA LEU A 397 -7.45 -10.58 17.61
C LEU A 397 -6.23 -10.19 16.78
N SER A 398 -6.42 -9.35 15.78
CA SER A 398 -5.42 -8.99 14.78
C SER A 398 -5.01 -7.52 14.91
N SER A 399 -3.74 -7.24 15.17
CA SER A 399 -3.23 -5.87 15.19
C SER A 399 -1.75 -5.81 14.79
N ALA A 400 -1.24 -4.60 14.53
CA ALA A 400 0.20 -4.36 14.43
C ALA A 400 0.86 -4.36 15.81
N THR A 401 0.10 -4.02 16.84
CA THR A 401 0.52 -3.98 18.25
C THR A 401 -0.57 -4.60 19.09
N LEU A 402 -0.23 -5.64 19.83
CA LEU A 402 -1.09 -6.28 20.82
C LEU A 402 -0.31 -6.47 22.10
N PRO A 403 -0.97 -6.41 23.27
CA PRO A 403 -0.36 -6.88 24.51
C PRO A 403 0.16 -8.30 24.36
N LYS A 404 1.28 -8.60 25.01
CA LYS A 404 1.85 -9.94 25.02
C LYS A 404 0.96 -10.89 25.84
N GLN A 405 1.05 -12.17 25.53
CA GLN A 405 0.25 -13.17 26.22
C GLN A 405 0.34 -13.10 27.75
N HIS A 406 1.52 -12.84 28.32
CA HIS A 406 1.72 -12.75 29.77
C HIS A 406 1.21 -11.43 30.38
N GLU A 407 0.93 -10.40 29.58
CA GLU A 407 0.37 -9.13 30.02
C GLU A 407 -1.17 -9.17 30.10
N LEU A 408 -1.80 -10.15 29.44
CA LEU A 408 -3.25 -10.34 29.42
C LEU A 408 -3.71 -11.23 30.58
N THR A 409 -3.44 -10.79 31.80
CA THR A 409 -3.65 -11.55 33.05
C THR A 409 -5.11 -11.80 33.38
N GLU A 410 -6.02 -10.96 32.92
CA GLU A 410 -7.47 -11.08 33.13
C GLU A 410 -8.18 -11.63 31.89
N THR A 411 -7.82 -11.16 30.69
CA THR A 411 -8.47 -11.52 29.43
C THR A 411 -8.34 -13.01 29.11
N ILE A 412 -7.14 -13.57 29.28
CA ILE A 412 -6.89 -14.98 28.94
C ILE A 412 -7.60 -15.95 29.89
N PRO A 413 -7.51 -15.80 31.23
CA PRO A 413 -8.26 -16.65 32.14
C PRO A 413 -9.79 -16.56 31.91
N ASP A 414 -10.32 -15.37 31.66
CA ASP A 414 -11.71 -15.18 31.34
C ASP A 414 -12.15 -15.96 30.08
N PHE A 415 -11.36 -15.88 29.01
CA PHE A 415 -11.65 -16.63 27.78
C PHE A 415 -11.62 -18.16 27.99
N LEU A 416 -10.59 -18.66 28.74
CA LEU A 416 -10.49 -20.09 29.06
C LEU A 416 -11.63 -20.60 29.92
N ASN A 417 -12.12 -19.80 30.87
CA ASN A 417 -13.29 -20.10 31.68
C ASN A 417 -14.55 -20.14 30.83
N LYS A 418 -14.69 -19.20 29.88
CA LYS A 418 -15.86 -19.12 29.01
C LYS A 418 -15.93 -20.26 27.99
N PHE A 419 -14.80 -20.70 27.48
CA PHE A 419 -14.70 -21.75 26.47
C PHE A 419 -13.74 -22.86 26.93
N PRO A 420 -14.24 -23.85 27.69
CA PRO A 420 -13.43 -24.94 28.23
C PRO A 420 -12.69 -25.70 27.11
N GLY A 421 -11.40 -25.97 27.32
CA GLY A 421 -10.55 -26.64 26.35
C GLY A 421 -10.00 -25.72 25.22
N ALA A 422 -10.19 -24.41 25.35
CA ALA A 422 -9.65 -23.45 24.40
C ALA A 422 -8.12 -23.42 24.45
N GLN A 423 -7.54 -23.14 23.28
CA GLN A 423 -6.08 -22.94 23.10
C GLN A 423 -5.77 -21.47 22.88
N ILE A 424 -4.71 -21.00 23.52
CA ILE A 424 -4.16 -19.67 23.26
C ILE A 424 -3.03 -19.81 22.23
N CYS A 425 -3.19 -19.17 21.10
CA CYS A 425 -2.20 -19.16 20.03
C CYS A 425 -1.59 -17.76 19.91
N ASN A 426 -0.30 -17.62 20.12
CA ASN A 426 0.41 -16.37 19.96
C ASN A 426 1.21 -16.41 18.64
N ILE A 427 0.82 -15.57 17.67
CA ILE A 427 1.46 -15.47 16.35
C ILE A 427 2.03 -14.07 16.21
N VAL A 428 3.35 -13.99 16.17
CA VAL A 428 4.08 -12.72 16.10
C VAL A 428 4.98 -12.72 14.88
N SER A 429 4.79 -11.73 14.01
CA SER A 429 5.63 -11.55 12.83
C SER A 429 6.74 -10.54 13.08
N HIS A 430 7.92 -10.89 12.59
CA HIS A 430 9.09 -10.02 12.57
C HIS A 430 9.56 -9.75 11.13
N ASP A 431 8.66 -9.88 10.16
CA ASP A 431 9.01 -9.68 8.76
C ASP A 431 9.50 -8.26 8.48
N CYS A 432 10.69 -8.20 7.89
CA CYS A 432 11.42 -6.99 7.63
C CYS A 432 11.94 -7.01 6.18
N LYS A 433 11.03 -6.81 5.22
CA LYS A 433 11.40 -6.77 3.79
C LYS A 433 11.88 -5.39 3.32
N LYS A 434 11.76 -4.36 4.15
CA LYS A 434 12.12 -2.97 3.85
C LYS A 434 12.75 -2.31 5.07
N SER A 435 13.64 -1.36 4.81
CA SER A 435 14.14 -0.45 5.85
C SER A 435 13.37 0.86 5.80
N ILE A 436 12.84 1.29 6.94
CA ILE A 436 12.12 2.55 7.09
C ILE A 436 12.83 3.34 8.19
N PRO A 437 13.92 4.03 7.88
CA PRO A 437 14.75 4.70 8.89
C PRO A 437 13.98 5.73 9.70
N ILE A 438 14.20 5.71 11.00
CA ILE A 438 13.81 6.78 11.91
C ILE A 438 14.86 7.88 11.80
N VAL A 439 14.39 9.11 11.60
CA VAL A 439 15.24 10.29 11.47
C VAL A 439 14.83 11.30 12.53
N ASN A 440 15.78 11.81 13.29
CA ASN A 440 15.54 12.80 14.33
C ASN A 440 15.30 14.21 13.76
N LYS A 441 15.03 15.17 14.65
CA LYS A 441 14.78 16.58 14.27
C LYS A 441 15.96 17.20 13.49
N ASP A 442 17.17 16.76 13.73
CA ASP A 442 18.39 17.28 13.10
C ASP A 442 18.74 16.57 11.78
N GLY A 443 17.93 15.60 11.35
CA GLY A 443 18.11 14.87 10.09
C GLY A 443 19.03 13.65 10.19
N PHE A 444 19.41 13.22 11.38
CA PHE A 444 20.24 12.02 11.55
C PHE A 444 19.39 10.77 11.72
N VAL A 445 19.83 9.69 11.14
CA VAL A 445 19.24 8.37 11.37
C VAL A 445 19.49 7.96 12.83
N VAL A 446 18.46 7.41 13.47
CA VAL A 446 18.54 6.95 14.85
C VAL A 446 18.48 5.42 14.89
N LEU A 447 19.47 4.85 15.56
CA LEU A 447 19.58 3.43 15.87
C LEU A 447 19.94 3.25 17.35
N PRO A 448 19.70 2.09 17.93
CA PRO A 448 20.02 1.82 19.34
C PRO A 448 21.40 2.31 19.77
N HIS A 449 22.43 2.09 18.99
CA HIS A 449 23.82 2.45 19.33
C HIS A 449 24.11 3.96 19.41
N TYR A 450 23.16 4.82 18.99
CA TYR A 450 23.26 6.27 19.14
C TYR A 450 22.57 6.81 20.39
N LEU A 451 21.77 5.99 21.10
CA LEU A 451 20.84 6.48 22.10
C LEU A 451 21.46 6.64 23.48
N ASP A 452 22.49 5.88 23.80
CA ASP A 452 23.13 5.96 25.12
C ASP A 452 24.66 5.85 25.01
N ARG A 453 25.34 6.67 25.80
CA ARG A 453 26.80 6.61 25.93
C ARG A 453 27.23 5.48 26.87
N ASP A 454 26.42 5.13 27.86
CA ASP A 454 26.73 4.04 28.78
C ASP A 454 26.33 2.69 28.19
N TYR A 455 27.25 1.73 28.20
CA TYR A 455 26.97 0.39 27.67
C TYR A 455 25.84 -0.33 28.40
N LYS A 456 25.67 -0.04 29.71
CA LYS A 456 24.54 -0.63 30.45
C LYS A 456 23.19 -0.16 29.89
N GLY A 457 23.07 1.12 29.56
CA GLY A 457 21.88 1.64 28.91
C GLY A 457 21.62 0.98 27.55
N ILE A 458 22.68 0.77 26.75
CA ILE A 458 22.58 0.05 25.47
C ILE A 458 22.11 -1.40 25.66
N LEU A 459 22.55 -2.09 26.70
CA LEU A 459 22.08 -3.45 26.98
C LEU A 459 20.57 -3.48 27.28
N HIS A 460 20.05 -2.48 28.02
CA HIS A 460 18.61 -2.37 28.25
C HIS A 460 17.85 -2.09 26.95
N ILE A 461 18.34 -1.17 26.12
CA ILE A 461 17.75 -0.86 24.82
C ILE A 461 17.79 -2.09 23.89
N ALA A 462 18.93 -2.77 23.81
CA ALA A 462 19.08 -3.96 22.98
C ALA A 462 18.17 -5.11 23.44
N LYS A 463 17.98 -5.28 24.76
CA LYS A 463 17.02 -6.23 25.31
C LYS A 463 15.60 -5.87 24.92
N HIS A 464 15.22 -4.58 25.04
CA HIS A 464 13.91 -4.11 24.61
C HIS A 464 13.69 -4.36 23.11
N CYS A 465 14.68 -4.08 22.26
CA CYS A 465 14.60 -4.39 20.82
C CYS A 465 14.44 -5.88 20.51
N ASN A 466 15.05 -6.74 21.33
CA ASN A 466 14.88 -8.20 21.22
C ASN A 466 13.46 -8.64 21.61
N ASP A 467 12.87 -7.97 22.61
CA ASP A 467 11.50 -8.22 23.03
C ASP A 467 10.45 -7.66 22.03
N TYR A 468 10.84 -6.65 21.25
CA TYR A 468 10.00 -5.96 20.26
C TYR A 468 10.65 -5.98 18.86
N LEU A 469 10.81 -7.17 18.29
CA LEU A 469 11.46 -7.37 16.99
C LEU A 469 10.73 -6.67 15.82
N THR A 470 9.51 -6.19 16.03
CA THR A 470 8.81 -5.32 15.08
C THR A 470 9.56 -4.03 14.77
N LEU A 471 10.42 -3.56 15.71
CA LEU A 471 11.28 -2.40 15.52
C LEU A 471 12.37 -2.61 14.46
N LEU A 472 12.75 -3.86 14.15
CA LEU A 472 13.75 -4.15 13.12
C LEU A 472 13.43 -3.55 11.75
N ARG A 473 12.16 -3.37 11.43
CA ARG A 473 11.71 -2.73 10.18
C ARG A 473 12.23 -1.28 10.07
N TYR A 474 12.38 -0.63 11.21
CA TYR A 474 12.76 0.79 11.29
C TYR A 474 14.27 1.01 11.46
N PHE A 475 15.05 -0.06 11.46
CA PHE A 475 16.51 0.03 11.44
C PHE A 475 17.00 0.23 10.01
N ASP A 476 17.76 1.28 9.78
CA ASP A 476 18.41 1.52 8.48
C ASP A 476 19.48 0.46 8.21
N LEU A 477 19.35 -0.27 7.11
CA LEU A 477 20.28 -1.35 6.80
C LEU A 477 21.70 -0.83 6.58
N LYS A 478 21.86 0.37 6.00
CA LYS A 478 23.17 0.99 5.79
C LYS A 478 23.91 1.22 7.10
N GLU A 479 23.26 1.85 8.05
CA GLU A 479 23.83 2.12 9.37
C GLU A 479 24.09 0.82 10.17
N VAL A 480 23.17 -0.16 10.06
CA VAL A 480 23.32 -1.47 10.67
C VAL A 480 24.58 -2.18 10.14
N VAL A 481 24.76 -2.21 8.85
CA VAL A 481 25.89 -2.87 8.21
C VAL A 481 27.21 -2.17 8.53
N GLN A 482 27.24 -0.83 8.54
CA GLN A 482 28.41 -0.07 8.94
C GLN A 482 28.84 -0.40 10.37
N PHE A 483 27.85 -0.49 11.28
CA PHE A 483 28.12 -0.87 12.67
C PHE A 483 28.69 -2.29 12.77
N ILE A 484 28.08 -3.26 12.11
CA ILE A 484 28.54 -4.66 12.09
C ILE A 484 29.98 -4.74 11.58
N THR A 485 30.25 -4.11 10.43
CA THR A 485 31.56 -4.13 9.80
C THR A 485 32.63 -3.50 10.71
N TYR A 486 32.31 -2.35 11.31
CA TYR A 486 33.25 -1.68 12.21
C TYR A 486 33.59 -2.51 13.45
N VAL A 487 32.58 -3.08 14.13
CA VAL A 487 32.78 -3.89 15.34
C VAL A 487 33.57 -5.16 15.04
N ILE A 488 33.28 -5.82 13.91
CA ILE A 488 33.96 -7.06 13.52
C ILE A 488 35.40 -6.79 13.09
N SER A 489 35.63 -5.78 12.24
CA SER A 489 36.96 -5.44 11.74
C SER A 489 37.94 -5.05 12.85
N ASN A 490 37.43 -4.47 13.94
CA ASN A 490 38.24 -4.10 15.12
C ASN A 490 38.26 -5.17 16.22
N ASN A 491 37.59 -6.29 16.03
CA ASN A 491 37.46 -7.36 17.04
C ASN A 491 36.89 -6.87 18.38
N TYR A 492 35.88 -5.99 18.33
CA TYR A 492 35.26 -5.43 19.55
C TYR A 492 34.15 -6.32 20.13
N GLY A 493 33.78 -7.35 19.42
CA GLY A 493 32.81 -8.35 19.88
C GLY A 493 33.44 -9.48 20.68
N THR A 494 32.65 -10.22 21.43
CA THR A 494 33.08 -11.45 22.13
C THR A 494 33.32 -12.59 21.14
N SER A 495 33.95 -13.70 21.58
CA SER A 495 34.17 -14.90 20.73
C SER A 495 32.89 -15.53 20.18
N LYS A 496 31.72 -15.14 20.69
CA LYS A 496 30.41 -15.61 20.24
C LYS A 496 29.91 -14.90 18.98
N THR A 497 30.48 -13.74 18.64
CA THR A 497 30.00 -12.86 17.56
C THR A 497 30.59 -13.14 16.18
N HIS A 498 31.27 -14.24 15.97
CA HIS A 498 31.80 -14.62 14.65
C HIS A 498 30.66 -14.81 13.65
N LEU A 499 30.77 -14.18 12.46
CA LEU A 499 29.76 -14.21 11.39
C LEU A 499 29.41 -15.63 10.96
N ASP A 500 30.40 -16.51 10.84
CA ASP A 500 30.18 -17.89 10.37
C ASP A 500 29.30 -18.74 11.29
N ARG A 501 29.19 -18.35 12.56
CA ARG A 501 28.30 -19.03 13.52
C ARG A 501 26.83 -18.63 13.37
N HIS A 502 26.59 -17.46 12.78
CA HIS A 502 25.25 -16.91 12.62
C HIS A 502 24.71 -17.04 11.19
N PHE A 503 25.61 -17.09 10.21
CA PHE A 503 25.29 -17.23 8.81
C PHE A 503 26.00 -18.50 8.27
N GLU A 504 25.35 -19.65 8.41
CA GLU A 504 25.93 -20.92 7.96
C GLU A 504 25.97 -21.00 6.45
N SER A 505 24.92 -20.51 5.78
CA SER A 505 24.74 -20.52 4.34
C SER A 505 24.41 -19.14 3.77
N LEU A 506 24.46 -19.00 2.45
CA LEU A 506 23.98 -17.78 1.76
C LEU A 506 22.45 -17.60 1.87
N ASP A 507 21.71 -18.64 2.21
CA ASP A 507 20.27 -18.55 2.43
C ASP A 507 19.93 -17.80 3.72
N ASP A 508 20.82 -17.90 4.71
CA ASP A 508 20.67 -17.23 6.00
C ASP A 508 20.90 -15.73 5.89
N ILE A 509 21.55 -15.26 4.83
CA ILE A 509 21.82 -13.85 4.62
C ILE A 509 20.60 -13.18 3.98
N ASN A 510 19.89 -12.41 4.78
CA ASN A 510 18.78 -11.56 4.37
C ASN A 510 18.65 -10.36 5.32
N MET A 511 17.80 -9.41 4.95
CA MET A 511 17.66 -8.16 5.71
C MET A 511 17.27 -8.39 7.18
N LYS A 512 16.36 -9.35 7.43
CA LYS A 512 15.89 -9.66 8.79
C LYS A 512 17.01 -10.21 9.64
N THR A 513 17.72 -11.21 9.13
CA THR A 513 18.80 -11.89 9.87
C THR A 513 19.99 -10.97 10.16
N ILE A 514 20.34 -10.08 9.23
CA ILE A 514 21.37 -9.06 9.43
C ILE A 514 20.97 -8.10 10.56
N LYS A 515 19.73 -7.62 10.58
CA LYS A 515 19.24 -6.73 11.64
C LYS A 515 19.09 -7.44 12.99
N MET A 516 18.71 -8.71 13.00
CA MET A 516 18.71 -9.52 14.23
C MET A 516 20.13 -9.73 14.75
N TYR A 517 21.07 -10.00 13.85
CA TYR A 517 22.47 -10.12 14.23
C TYR A 517 23.04 -8.81 14.79
N TYR A 518 22.65 -7.65 14.27
CA TYR A 518 22.99 -6.36 14.83
C TYR A 518 22.55 -6.21 16.29
N VAL A 519 21.30 -6.58 16.62
CA VAL A 519 20.78 -6.53 18.00
C VAL A 519 21.55 -7.51 18.90
N TYR A 520 21.84 -8.70 18.37
CA TYR A 520 22.66 -9.70 19.07
C TYR A 520 24.09 -9.18 19.33
N LEU A 521 24.70 -8.53 18.34
CA LEU A 521 26.03 -7.95 18.45
C LEU A 521 26.09 -6.87 19.51
N LEU A 522 25.10 -5.99 19.59
CA LEU A 522 24.98 -4.96 20.65
C LEU A 522 25.03 -5.55 22.07
N GLN A 523 24.45 -6.73 22.27
CA GLN A 523 24.44 -7.42 23.57
C GLN A 523 25.75 -8.16 23.87
N ASN A 524 26.64 -8.33 22.90
CA ASN A 524 27.84 -9.13 23.00
C ASN A 524 29.12 -8.34 22.67
N ILE A 525 29.12 -7.03 22.86
CA ILE A 525 30.31 -6.17 22.77
C ILE A 525 31.11 -6.29 24.04
N VAL A 526 32.45 -6.19 23.92
CA VAL A 526 33.33 -6.07 25.04
C VAL A 526 33.15 -4.68 25.69
N SER A 527 32.69 -4.65 26.92
CA SER A 527 32.27 -3.43 27.64
C SER A 527 33.28 -2.28 27.54
N ASP A 528 34.59 -2.58 27.75
CA ASP A 528 35.67 -1.58 27.72
C ASP A 528 35.89 -0.97 26.31
N LYS A 529 35.31 -1.55 25.26
CA LYS A 529 35.42 -1.08 23.88
C LYS A 529 34.28 -0.19 23.47
N TRP A 530 33.22 -0.14 24.26
CA TRP A 530 31.99 0.56 23.89
C TRP A 530 32.21 2.07 23.68
N GLU A 531 32.99 2.72 24.53
CA GLU A 531 33.27 4.14 24.41
C GLU A 531 33.94 4.49 23.07
N ASN A 532 34.86 3.64 22.59
CA ASN A 532 35.51 3.81 21.29
C ASN A 532 34.51 3.68 20.16
N ILE A 533 33.59 2.71 20.25
CA ILE A 533 32.52 2.52 19.24
C ILE A 533 31.61 3.75 19.23
N TYR A 534 31.12 4.16 20.39
CA TYR A 534 30.19 5.30 20.49
C TYR A 534 30.81 6.59 19.94
N ASN A 535 32.05 6.91 20.30
CA ASN A 535 32.73 8.10 19.82
C ASN A 535 32.97 8.05 18.32
N HIS A 536 33.38 6.90 17.76
CA HIS A 536 33.55 6.73 16.30
C HIS A 536 32.28 7.04 15.55
N PHE A 537 31.13 6.43 15.93
CA PHE A 537 29.86 6.63 15.24
C PHE A 537 29.28 8.03 15.46
N LYS A 538 29.54 8.65 16.61
CA LYS A 538 29.14 10.01 16.88
C LYS A 538 29.89 11.03 16.00
N GLU A 539 31.18 10.82 15.77
CA GLU A 539 32.01 11.68 14.94
C GLU A 539 31.81 11.47 13.46
N SER A 540 31.64 10.21 13.02
CA SER A 540 31.46 9.86 11.60
C SER A 540 30.02 10.03 11.12
N ARG A 541 29.08 10.31 12.03
CA ARG A 541 27.65 10.42 11.71
C ARG A 541 27.35 11.54 10.76
N CYS A 542 26.70 11.22 9.64
CA CYS A 542 26.24 12.20 8.65
C CYS A 542 24.73 12.28 8.63
N PRO A 543 24.12 13.47 8.48
CA PRO A 543 22.68 13.58 8.30
C PRO A 543 22.26 12.86 7.04
N ARG A 544 21.11 12.17 7.10
CA ARG A 544 20.54 11.49 5.94
C ARG A 544 20.05 12.51 4.95
N ILE A 545 20.56 12.40 3.75
CA ILE A 545 20.13 13.18 2.61
C ILE A 545 19.24 12.26 1.78
N LEU A 546 18.04 12.73 1.40
CA LEU A 546 17.22 12.01 0.46
C LEU A 546 18.00 11.83 -0.85
N GLU A 547 17.98 10.63 -1.41
CA GLU A 547 18.81 10.27 -2.58
C GLU A 547 18.39 10.99 -3.88
N ASN A 548 17.30 11.74 -3.85
CA ASN A 548 16.91 12.67 -4.91
C ASN A 548 17.90 13.82 -4.99
N ASN A 549 19.09 13.49 -5.36
CA ASN A 549 20.14 14.45 -5.57
C ASN A 549 19.91 15.09 -6.93
N SER A 550 19.23 16.21 -6.93
CA SER A 550 19.31 17.13 -8.05
C SER A 550 20.77 17.47 -8.28
N ILE A 551 21.21 17.32 -9.50
CA ILE A 551 22.52 17.75 -9.92
C ILE A 551 22.33 19.12 -10.58
N ASP A 552 23.07 20.14 -10.15
CA ASP A 552 23.02 21.45 -10.79
C ASP A 552 23.54 21.34 -12.24
N PRO A 553 23.30 22.33 -13.10
CA PRO A 553 23.79 22.34 -14.47
C PRO A 553 25.32 22.22 -14.59
N LYS A 554 26.05 22.41 -13.50
CA LYS A 554 27.50 22.27 -13.40
C LYS A 554 27.96 20.90 -12.91
N GLY A 555 27.02 19.95 -12.69
CA GLY A 555 27.32 18.61 -12.25
C GLY A 555 27.53 18.44 -10.73
N ASN A 556 27.27 19.48 -9.92
CA ASN A 556 27.41 19.42 -8.48
C ASN A 556 26.11 18.86 -7.85
N LYS A 557 26.24 17.91 -6.93
CA LYS A 557 25.09 17.40 -6.16
C LYS A 557 24.54 18.47 -5.23
N LEU A 558 23.25 18.75 -5.36
CA LEU A 558 22.55 19.64 -4.45
C LEU A 558 22.15 18.88 -3.19
N ILE A 559 23.00 18.99 -2.20
CA ILE A 559 22.80 18.42 -0.87
C ILE A 559 21.79 19.27 -0.09
N LYS A 560 20.46 19.19 -0.39
CA LYS A 560 19.62 20.22 0.19
C LYS A 560 18.33 19.76 0.81
N SER A 561 17.88 18.63 0.41
CA SER A 561 16.48 18.35 0.52
C SER A 561 16.04 17.87 1.89
N SER A 562 16.80 17.05 2.55
CA SER A 562 16.36 16.49 3.83
C SER A 562 16.36 17.51 4.98
N ARG A 563 16.96 18.67 4.73
CA ARG A 563 17.12 19.73 5.73
C ARG A 563 16.06 20.82 5.66
N SER A 564 15.35 20.91 4.55
CA SER A 564 14.35 21.95 4.34
C SER A 564 13.02 21.68 5.06
N VAL A 565 12.87 20.51 5.65
CA VAL A 565 11.64 20.13 6.33
C VAL A 565 11.67 20.60 7.78
N GLY A 566 11.17 21.78 7.99
CA GLY A 566 10.96 22.41 9.29
C GLY A 566 12.13 23.28 9.80
N PRO A 567 11.81 24.24 10.64
CA PRO A 567 12.79 25.14 11.23
C PRO A 567 13.82 24.34 12.06
N GLY A 568 15.09 24.64 11.87
CA GLY A 568 16.18 24.04 12.63
C GLY A 568 16.86 22.81 12.01
N THR A 569 16.42 22.35 10.82
CA THR A 569 17.11 21.26 10.10
C THR A 569 18.09 21.76 9.04
N THR A 570 18.20 23.04 8.86
CA THR A 570 19.11 23.67 7.90
C THR A 570 20.46 23.98 8.53
N THR A 571 21.29 22.99 8.79
CA THR A 571 22.71 23.23 8.87
C THR A 571 23.31 23.18 7.47
N ILE A 572 23.49 24.33 6.85
CA ILE A 572 24.30 24.46 5.65
C ILE A 572 25.74 24.22 6.10
N GLN A 573 26.36 23.14 5.64
CA GLN A 573 27.81 23.11 5.67
C GLN A 573 28.28 24.22 4.71
N ASN A 574 28.76 25.29 5.29
CA ASN A 574 29.50 26.30 4.53
C ASN A 574 30.81 25.65 4.10
N ASP A 575 30.81 25.02 2.93
CA ASP A 575 32.05 24.91 2.19
C ASP A 575 32.39 26.33 1.75
N ALA A 576 33.48 26.83 2.29
CA ALA A 576 33.94 28.22 2.17
C ALA A 576 34.14 28.75 0.72
N ASN A 577 33.86 27.93 -0.29
CA ASN A 577 34.05 28.26 -1.71
C ASN A 577 32.79 28.26 -2.57
N GLN A 578 31.61 28.04 -2.02
CA GLN A 578 30.37 28.11 -2.83
C GLN A 578 29.43 29.21 -2.33
N LYS A 579 29.62 30.39 -2.92
CA LYS A 579 28.84 31.59 -2.64
C LYS A 579 27.37 31.56 -3.09
N ASN A 580 26.89 30.49 -3.73
CA ASN A 580 25.54 30.42 -4.26
C ASN A 580 24.87 29.07 -4.01
N SER A 581 24.59 28.77 -2.73
CA SER A 581 23.72 27.63 -2.42
C SER A 581 22.25 28.08 -2.36
N LEU A 582 21.53 27.80 -3.42
CA LEU A 582 20.24 28.38 -3.76
C LEU A 582 19.04 27.90 -2.92
N ALA A 583 19.13 26.80 -2.21
CA ALA A 583 17.95 26.24 -1.54
C ALA A 583 17.65 26.77 -0.14
N GLY A 584 18.62 27.25 0.57
CA GLY A 584 18.41 27.80 1.92
C GLY A 584 18.08 29.29 1.94
N ALA A 585 18.67 30.05 1.02
CA ALA A 585 18.51 31.50 0.98
C ALA A 585 17.09 31.99 0.61
N PRO A 586 16.35 31.34 -0.29
CA PRO A 586 15.01 31.78 -0.65
C PRO A 586 13.97 31.63 0.46
N LEU A 587 14.07 30.59 1.27
CA LEU A 587 13.13 30.36 2.38
C LEU A 587 13.27 31.37 3.50
N ALA A 588 14.51 31.64 3.87
CA ALA A 588 14.79 32.66 4.87
C ALA A 588 14.34 34.06 4.39
N ARG A 589 14.49 34.34 3.10
CA ARG A 589 13.99 35.61 2.50
C ARG A 589 12.47 35.69 2.47
N LEU A 590 11.76 34.60 2.14
CA LEU A 590 10.29 34.59 2.14
C LEU A 590 9.71 34.77 3.54
N ALA A 591 10.27 34.08 4.53
CA ALA A 591 9.86 34.26 5.90
C ALA A 591 10.16 35.67 6.42
N SER A 592 11.29 36.27 6.01
CA SER A 592 11.63 37.65 6.38
C SER A 592 10.80 38.68 5.63
N GLU A 593 10.48 38.47 4.37
CA GLU A 593 9.64 39.38 3.57
C GLU A 593 8.19 39.41 4.05
N GLN A 594 7.65 38.29 4.49
CA GLN A 594 6.30 38.21 5.07
C GLN A 594 6.22 38.81 6.48
N THR A 595 7.29 38.69 7.28
CA THR A 595 7.37 39.34 8.58
C THR A 595 7.61 40.86 8.45
N GLN A 596 8.27 41.30 7.38
CA GLN A 596 8.51 42.73 7.12
C GLN A 596 7.29 43.52 6.65
N SER A 597 6.28 42.84 6.08
CA SER A 597 5.03 43.51 5.71
C SER A 597 4.16 43.90 6.90
N TYR A 598 4.45 43.43 8.10
CA TYR A 598 3.72 43.75 9.34
C TYR A 598 4.48 44.60 10.35
N SER A 599 5.78 44.84 10.15
CA SER A 599 6.56 45.71 11.03
C SER A 599 7.43 46.65 10.21
N LYS A 600 6.99 47.91 10.11
CA LYS A 600 7.90 48.99 9.75
C LYS A 600 8.86 49.20 10.92
N THR A 601 10.16 49.11 10.61
CA THR A 601 11.32 49.36 11.45
C THR A 601 11.83 48.13 12.24
N GLU A 602 12.92 47.62 11.78
CA GLU A 602 14.19 47.29 12.39
C GLU A 602 14.95 46.29 11.55
N GLN A 603 16.18 46.56 11.23
CA GLN A 603 17.12 45.62 10.61
C GLN A 603 17.35 44.50 11.62
N ILE A 604 16.72 43.33 11.33
CA ILE A 604 16.92 42.10 12.11
C ILE A 604 18.20 41.47 11.62
N PRO A 605 19.21 41.27 12.51
CA PRO A 605 20.36 40.44 12.16
C PRO A 605 19.87 39.04 11.80
N SER A 606 20.54 38.37 10.87
CA SER A 606 20.28 37.01 10.45
C SER A 606 20.54 36.04 11.62
N ILE A 607 19.63 35.99 12.58
CA ILE A 607 19.62 35.01 13.66
C ILE A 607 19.06 33.71 13.05
N PRO A 608 19.76 32.59 13.16
CA PRO A 608 19.17 31.30 12.80
C PRO A 608 17.88 31.15 13.58
N PRO A 609 16.82 30.61 12.97
CA PRO A 609 15.54 30.43 13.65
C PRO A 609 15.75 29.63 14.93
N PRO A 610 15.09 30.03 16.03
CA PRO A 610 15.31 29.39 17.32
C PRO A 610 15.04 27.89 17.24
N ASN A 611 15.96 27.10 17.76
CA ASN A 611 15.82 25.66 17.90
C ASN A 611 14.51 25.37 18.62
N GLY A 612 13.55 24.74 17.94
CA GLY A 612 12.34 24.24 18.61
C GLY A 612 11.00 24.71 18.04
N THR A 613 10.94 25.47 16.96
CA THR A 613 9.66 25.72 16.30
C THR A 613 9.21 24.49 15.51
N SER A 614 8.13 23.87 15.96
CA SER A 614 7.47 22.79 15.26
C SER A 614 6.80 23.33 13.99
N GLY A 615 7.32 23.05 12.82
CA GLY A 615 6.72 23.44 11.56
C GLY A 615 7.26 22.65 10.40
N VAL A 616 6.46 22.49 9.36
CA VAL A 616 6.89 21.99 8.07
C VAL A 616 7.08 23.16 7.14
N TYR A 617 8.28 23.32 6.60
CA TYR A 617 8.45 24.25 5.49
C TYR A 617 7.99 23.58 4.21
N VAL A 618 6.70 23.60 3.98
CA VAL A 618 6.10 23.21 2.71
C VAL A 618 5.86 24.49 1.93
N THR A 619 6.86 24.89 1.17
CA THR A 619 6.70 26.01 0.24
C THR A 619 6.77 25.50 -1.17
N THR A 620 6.28 26.30 -2.09
CA THR A 620 6.45 26.05 -3.50
C THR A 620 7.92 25.94 -3.90
N LYS A 621 8.82 26.61 -3.19
CA LYS A 621 10.26 26.61 -3.47
C LYS A 621 10.95 25.32 -3.04
N ASP A 622 10.51 24.72 -1.93
CA ASP A 622 11.20 23.57 -1.34
C ASP A 622 10.48 22.24 -1.52
N ALA A 623 9.32 22.28 -2.13
CA ALA A 623 8.50 21.07 -2.26
C ALA A 623 9.25 19.92 -2.95
N TYR A 624 10.12 20.21 -3.90
CA TYR A 624 10.94 19.21 -4.58
C TYR A 624 11.96 18.51 -3.67
N THR A 625 12.29 19.13 -2.53
CA THR A 625 13.27 18.62 -1.58
C THR A 625 12.64 17.78 -0.48
N LEU A 626 11.32 17.81 -0.37
CA LEU A 626 10.62 17.21 0.76
C LEU A 626 10.49 15.71 0.61
N THR A 627 10.09 15.25 -0.57
CA THR A 627 9.72 13.87 -0.78
C THR A 627 9.99 13.41 -2.21
N ASP A 628 10.27 12.14 -2.35
CA ASP A 628 10.27 11.38 -3.59
C ASP A 628 9.05 10.46 -3.70
N GLY A 629 8.08 10.64 -2.84
CA GLY A 629 6.81 9.91 -2.80
C GLY A 629 5.77 10.56 -1.90
N PRO A 630 4.55 9.99 -1.83
CA PRO A 630 3.49 10.49 -0.98
C PRO A 630 3.91 10.55 0.49
N THR A 631 3.59 11.68 1.15
CA THR A 631 4.01 11.95 2.53
C THR A 631 2.79 12.11 3.44
N ILE A 632 2.84 11.53 4.64
CA ILE A 632 1.88 11.81 5.72
C ILE A 632 2.54 12.70 6.76
N PHE A 633 1.83 13.75 7.17
CA PHE A 633 2.18 14.61 8.29
C PHE A 633 1.16 14.46 9.41
N ILE A 634 1.60 13.99 10.58
CA ILE A 634 0.72 13.74 11.74
C ILE A 634 0.95 14.84 12.78
N SER A 635 -0.14 15.50 13.20
CA SER A 635 -0.13 16.59 14.17
C SER A 635 -1.45 16.62 14.91
N ASN A 636 -1.46 17.14 16.14
CA ASN A 636 -2.71 17.43 16.86
C ASN A 636 -3.37 18.70 16.28
N ASP A 637 -2.59 19.71 15.95
CA ASP A 637 -3.07 20.99 15.38
C ASP A 637 -2.97 21.01 13.85
N ILE A 638 -3.87 20.26 13.20
CA ILE A 638 -3.89 20.06 11.75
C ILE A 638 -4.13 21.37 11.03
N GLU A 639 -5.06 22.20 11.53
CA GLU A 639 -5.43 23.46 10.88
C GLU A 639 -4.28 24.45 10.86
N LYS A 640 -3.48 24.51 11.93
CA LYS A 640 -2.31 25.37 11.99
C LYS A 640 -1.27 24.99 10.94
N ILE A 641 -1.03 23.67 10.78
CA ILE A 641 -0.11 23.19 9.76
C ILE A 641 -0.65 23.48 8.36
N ALA A 642 -1.93 23.25 8.12
CA ALA A 642 -2.57 23.54 6.84
C ALA A 642 -2.54 25.03 6.49
N LYS A 643 -2.88 25.90 7.43
CA LYS A 643 -2.80 27.37 7.25
C LYS A 643 -1.36 27.82 6.98
N PHE A 644 -0.39 27.23 7.66
CA PHE A 644 1.02 27.47 7.39
C PHE A 644 1.40 27.08 5.94
N CYS A 645 0.96 25.92 5.45
CA CYS A 645 1.22 25.50 4.08
C CYS A 645 0.65 26.48 3.04
N ILE A 646 -0.57 27.01 3.28
CA ILE A 646 -1.19 28.00 2.41
C ILE A 646 -0.39 29.31 2.38
N GLN A 647 0.01 29.81 3.55
CA GLN A 647 0.81 31.03 3.65
C GLN A 647 2.14 30.89 2.91
N GLN A 648 2.79 29.75 3.05
CA GLN A 648 4.07 29.48 2.38
C GLN A 648 3.92 29.31 0.87
N ALA A 649 2.78 28.84 0.38
CA ALA A 649 2.52 28.67 -1.04
C ALA A 649 2.47 29.99 -1.81
N ASN A 650 2.15 31.10 -1.13
CA ASN A 650 2.14 32.47 -1.66
C ASN A 650 1.41 32.59 -3.01
N ILE A 651 0.20 31.99 -3.11
CA ILE A 651 -0.62 32.03 -4.32
C ILE A 651 -1.39 33.35 -4.33
N PRO A 652 -1.22 34.19 -5.36
CA PRO A 652 -1.98 35.44 -5.47
C PRO A 652 -3.48 35.19 -5.59
N SER A 653 -4.31 36.04 -4.93
CA SER A 653 -5.79 35.99 -5.02
C SER A 653 -6.30 36.08 -6.47
N THR A 654 -5.59 36.84 -7.31
CA THR A 654 -5.90 36.99 -8.74
C THR A 654 -5.86 35.65 -9.51
N VAL A 655 -5.00 34.69 -9.10
CA VAL A 655 -4.93 33.34 -9.70
C VAL A 655 -6.21 32.58 -9.35
N MET A 656 -6.70 32.70 -8.12
CA MET A 656 -7.95 32.06 -7.69
C MET A 656 -9.15 32.64 -8.41
N GLU A 657 -9.23 33.97 -8.54
CA GLU A 657 -10.29 34.63 -9.29
C GLU A 657 -10.30 34.23 -10.76
N ASP A 658 -9.14 34.07 -11.38
CA ASP A 658 -9.02 33.59 -12.77
C ASP A 658 -9.54 32.16 -12.92
N ILE A 659 -9.20 31.26 -11.99
CA ILE A 659 -9.71 29.90 -11.96
C ILE A 659 -11.24 29.89 -11.80
N MET A 660 -11.79 30.69 -10.89
CA MET A 660 -13.23 30.80 -10.68
C MET A 660 -13.96 31.27 -11.94
N LYS A 661 -13.45 32.32 -12.60
CA LYS A 661 -14.02 32.81 -13.88
C LYS A 661 -14.00 31.76 -14.98
N LYS A 662 -12.94 30.97 -15.06
CA LYS A 662 -12.86 29.86 -16.02
C LYS A 662 -13.86 28.76 -15.72
N ILE A 663 -14.08 28.44 -14.44
CA ILE A 663 -15.05 27.43 -14.02
C ILE A 663 -16.49 27.90 -14.31
N GLU A 664 -16.82 29.13 -13.96
CA GLU A 664 -18.12 29.72 -14.27
C GLU A 664 -18.39 29.70 -15.78
N PHE A 665 -17.41 30.10 -16.58
CA PHE A 665 -17.49 30.03 -18.03
C PHE A 665 -17.71 28.60 -18.55
N ASN A 666 -16.96 27.64 -18.02
CA ASN A 666 -17.11 26.22 -18.40
C ASN A 666 -18.47 25.67 -18.00
N ASN A 667 -19.02 26.04 -16.83
CA ASN A 667 -20.34 25.62 -16.40
C ASN A 667 -21.43 26.09 -17.37
N ILE A 668 -21.36 27.34 -17.83
CA ILE A 668 -22.30 27.88 -18.82
C ILE A 668 -22.21 27.08 -20.14
N ILE A 669 -20.98 26.72 -20.56
CA ILE A 669 -20.81 25.91 -21.77
C ILE A 669 -21.33 24.49 -21.58
N ASN A 670 -21.06 23.87 -20.42
CA ASN A 670 -21.51 22.51 -20.12
C ASN A 670 -23.06 22.44 -20.04
N GLU A 671 -23.73 23.45 -19.48
CA GLU A 671 -25.19 23.53 -19.51
C GLU A 671 -25.74 23.58 -20.95
N LYS A 672 -25.10 24.37 -21.81
CA LYS A 672 -25.46 24.42 -23.23
C LYS A 672 -25.22 23.10 -23.97
N LEU A 673 -24.05 22.47 -23.68
CA LEU A 673 -23.73 21.16 -24.23
C LEU A 673 -24.74 20.10 -23.82
N HIS A 674 -25.14 20.07 -22.56
CA HIS A 674 -26.15 19.13 -22.05
C HIS A 674 -27.50 19.31 -22.75
N LEU A 675 -27.92 20.55 -22.98
CA LEU A 675 -29.18 20.85 -23.75
C LEU A 675 -29.06 20.34 -25.17
N LEU A 676 -27.98 20.65 -25.88
CA LEU A 676 -27.78 20.23 -27.27
C LEU A 676 -27.61 18.71 -27.39
N GLU A 677 -26.93 18.06 -26.46
CA GLU A 677 -26.78 16.61 -26.43
C GLU A 677 -28.15 15.93 -26.20
N SER A 678 -28.98 16.47 -25.30
CA SER A 678 -30.32 15.97 -25.08
C SER A 678 -31.21 16.12 -26.33
N GLU A 679 -31.06 17.21 -27.08
CA GLU A 679 -31.75 17.38 -28.36
C GLU A 679 -31.28 16.36 -29.43
N VAL A 680 -29.98 16.09 -29.47
CA VAL A 680 -29.41 15.06 -30.36
C VAL A 680 -29.96 13.68 -30.02
N ASP A 681 -30.07 13.35 -28.73
CA ASP A 681 -30.59 12.04 -28.30
C ASP A 681 -32.08 11.91 -28.56
N ILE A 682 -32.89 12.96 -28.40
CA ILE A 682 -34.30 12.98 -28.80
C ILE A 682 -34.44 12.73 -30.31
N ILE A 683 -33.59 13.35 -31.12
CA ILE A 683 -33.62 13.16 -32.61
C ILE A 683 -33.22 11.74 -32.97
N LYS A 684 -32.20 11.15 -32.31
CA LYS A 684 -31.79 9.76 -32.52
C LYS A 684 -32.88 8.79 -32.10
N ASP A 685 -33.48 8.98 -30.92
CA ASP A 685 -34.58 8.12 -30.44
C ASP A 685 -35.82 8.17 -31.33
N ALA A 686 -36.12 9.34 -31.88
CA ALA A 686 -37.21 9.49 -32.84
C ALA A 686 -36.90 8.77 -34.15
N ALA A 687 -35.65 8.79 -34.61
CA ALA A 687 -35.22 8.06 -35.81
C ALA A 687 -35.27 6.53 -35.59
N ASP A 688 -34.79 6.06 -34.42
CA ASP A 688 -34.81 4.64 -34.06
C ASP A 688 -36.25 4.09 -33.88
N LYS A 689 -37.16 4.89 -33.32
CA LYS A 689 -38.58 4.53 -33.21
C LYS A 689 -39.25 4.43 -34.58
N LYS A 690 -38.91 5.31 -35.53
CA LYS A 690 -39.40 5.21 -36.91
C LYS A 690 -38.91 3.95 -37.60
N VAL A 691 -37.63 3.63 -37.50
CA VAL A 691 -37.05 2.40 -38.06
C VAL A 691 -37.66 1.14 -37.41
N LYS A 692 -37.95 1.14 -36.11
CA LYS A 692 -38.61 0.01 -35.44
C LYS A 692 -40.08 -0.16 -35.84
N ASN A 693 -40.79 0.94 -36.11
CA ASN A 693 -42.18 0.90 -36.59
C ASN A 693 -42.24 0.40 -38.01
N GLU A 694 -41.34 0.82 -38.91
CA GLU A 694 -41.26 0.33 -40.28
C GLU A 694 -40.90 -1.16 -40.36
N VAL A 695 -40.02 -1.64 -39.45
CA VAL A 695 -39.70 -3.08 -39.35
C VAL A 695 -40.86 -3.89 -38.78
N SER A 696 -41.72 -3.30 -37.91
CA SER A 696 -42.91 -3.99 -37.38
C SER A 696 -44.07 -4.05 -38.35
N GLU A 697 -44.21 -3.07 -39.25
CA GLU A 697 -45.21 -3.12 -40.35
C GLU A 697 -44.84 -4.11 -41.46
N PHE A 698 -43.53 -4.39 -41.66
CA PHE A 698 -43.08 -5.40 -42.64
C PHE A 698 -43.24 -6.86 -42.12
N HIS A 699 -43.54 -7.10 -40.84
CA HIS A 699 -43.73 -8.43 -40.25
C HIS A 699 -45.19 -8.86 -40.07
N GLY A 700 -46.15 -8.06 -40.58
CA GLY A 700 -47.60 -8.29 -40.51
C GLY A 700 -48.24 -8.94 -41.74
N GLY A 701 -47.56 -9.82 -42.43
CA GLY A 701 -48.19 -10.46 -43.59
C GLY A 701 -47.41 -11.65 -44.16
N GLN A 702 -48.01 -12.83 -43.98
CA GLN A 702 -47.79 -14.10 -44.68
C GLN A 702 -46.70 -15.06 -44.16
N LYS A 703 -47.24 -16.12 -43.59
CA LYS A 703 -46.61 -17.45 -43.55
C LYS A 703 -46.49 -18.02 -44.96
N VAL A 704 -45.28 -18.24 -45.45
CA VAL A 704 -44.98 -19.21 -46.47
C VAL A 704 -43.75 -20.03 -46.09
N THR A 705 -43.97 -21.33 -46.04
CA THR A 705 -43.00 -22.40 -45.90
C THR A 705 -42.04 -22.44 -47.09
N GLY A 706 -40.74 -22.61 -46.79
CA GLY A 706 -39.78 -22.98 -47.85
C GLY A 706 -38.32 -22.82 -47.47
N ARG A 707 -37.67 -23.95 -47.23
CA ARG A 707 -36.22 -24.12 -47.11
C ARG A 707 -35.48 -23.43 -48.26
N ASN A 708 -34.43 -22.63 -47.95
CA ASN A 708 -33.12 -22.86 -48.55
C ASN A 708 -32.08 -21.92 -47.94
N LYS A 709 -30.97 -22.52 -47.54
CA LYS A 709 -29.75 -21.87 -47.11
C LYS A 709 -29.10 -21.19 -48.30
N SER A 710 -28.73 -19.93 -48.18
CA SER A 710 -27.57 -19.38 -48.87
C SER A 710 -27.01 -18.17 -48.09
N ASN A 711 -25.76 -18.24 -47.76
CA ASN A 711 -24.90 -17.19 -47.19
C ASN A 711 -24.98 -15.95 -48.11
N LYS A 712 -25.29 -14.78 -47.55
CA LYS A 712 -24.92 -13.51 -48.15
C LYS A 712 -24.42 -12.54 -47.05
N ASP A 713 -23.25 -12.01 -47.34
CA ASP A 713 -22.51 -11.05 -46.56
C ASP A 713 -23.31 -9.79 -46.16
N PRO A 714 -23.08 -9.23 -44.95
CA PRO A 714 -23.77 -8.04 -44.45
C PRO A 714 -23.29 -6.70 -45.06
N LYS A 715 -22.45 -6.71 -46.09
CA LYS A 715 -21.84 -5.51 -46.67
C LYS A 715 -22.54 -4.88 -47.89
N LYS A 716 -23.77 -5.26 -48.24
CA LYS A 716 -24.47 -4.73 -49.37
C LYS A 716 -25.87 -4.15 -49.11
N LEU A 717 -26.12 -3.65 -47.90
CA LEU A 717 -27.40 -2.98 -47.58
C LEU A 717 -27.22 -1.47 -47.28
N SER A 718 -26.24 -0.81 -47.93
CA SER A 718 -26.03 0.63 -47.76
C SER A 718 -26.27 1.45 -49.05
N LYS A 719 -27.18 1.02 -49.91
CA LYS A 719 -27.45 1.76 -51.14
C LYS A 719 -28.90 1.73 -51.53
N ASP A 720 -29.85 2.05 -50.71
CA ASP A 720 -31.20 2.46 -51.13
C ASP A 720 -31.98 2.87 -49.85
N ILE A 721 -31.64 4.04 -49.31
CA ILE A 721 -32.47 4.74 -48.35
C ILE A 721 -32.92 6.03 -49.04
N PRO A 722 -34.24 6.27 -49.18
CA PRO A 722 -34.75 7.51 -49.78
C PRO A 722 -34.36 8.71 -48.92
N GLU A 723 -33.97 9.77 -49.61
CA GLU A 723 -33.52 11.05 -49.05
C GLU A 723 -34.66 11.80 -48.35
N GLU A 724 -34.67 11.76 -46.99
CA GLU A 724 -35.31 12.82 -46.19
C GLU A 724 -34.21 13.72 -45.62
N PHE A 725 -33.86 14.73 -46.41
CA PHE A 725 -32.67 15.58 -46.25
C PHE A 725 -32.76 16.63 -45.12
N GLU A 726 -33.91 16.85 -44.48
CA GLU A 726 -34.02 17.91 -43.47
C GLU A 726 -33.44 17.55 -42.11
N ASN A 727 -33.56 16.31 -41.67
CA ASN A 727 -33.04 15.88 -40.34
C ASN A 727 -31.53 15.63 -40.33
N LYS A 728 -30.92 15.24 -41.44
CA LYS A 728 -29.45 15.08 -41.50
C LYS A 728 -28.71 16.41 -41.44
N GLY A 729 -29.29 17.46 -42.02
CA GLY A 729 -28.72 18.81 -41.96
C GLY A 729 -28.82 19.45 -40.57
N ALA A 730 -29.89 19.22 -39.84
CA ALA A 730 -30.07 19.70 -38.47
C ALA A 730 -29.16 18.96 -37.51
N LEU A 731 -29.08 17.64 -37.61
CA LEU A 731 -28.18 16.82 -36.77
C LEU A 731 -26.69 17.16 -37.00
N SER A 732 -26.29 17.40 -38.25
CA SER A 732 -24.93 17.80 -38.59
C SER A 732 -24.56 19.18 -38.01
N LYS A 733 -25.50 20.13 -38.05
CA LYS A 733 -25.29 21.46 -37.43
C LYS A 733 -25.18 21.37 -35.91
N LEU A 734 -26.03 20.60 -35.23
CA LEU A 734 -25.97 20.38 -33.79
C LEU A 734 -24.65 19.72 -33.38
N LEU A 735 -24.19 18.71 -34.08
CA LEU A 735 -22.92 18.06 -33.83
C LEU A 735 -21.72 18.98 -34.06
N GLN A 736 -21.79 19.87 -35.04
CA GLN A 736 -20.78 20.88 -35.30
C GLN A 736 -20.76 21.94 -34.18
N GLU A 737 -21.91 22.34 -33.69
CA GLU A 737 -22.04 23.28 -32.55
C GLU A 737 -21.53 22.65 -31.25
N ILE A 738 -21.89 21.41 -30.96
CA ILE A 738 -21.36 20.65 -29.85
C ILE A 738 -19.84 20.58 -29.93
N THR A 739 -19.27 20.29 -31.09
CA THR A 739 -17.82 20.21 -31.27
C THR A 739 -17.17 21.57 -31.04
N SER A 740 -17.76 22.65 -31.54
CA SER A 740 -17.24 24.01 -31.31
C SER A 740 -17.29 24.41 -29.85
N LEU A 741 -18.37 24.10 -29.13
CA LEU A 741 -18.51 24.39 -27.70
C LEU A 741 -17.51 23.58 -26.85
N ARG A 742 -17.28 22.31 -27.18
CA ARG A 742 -16.26 21.50 -26.49
C ARG A 742 -14.86 22.08 -26.66
N MET A 743 -14.53 22.67 -27.80
CA MET A 743 -13.26 23.35 -28.03
C MET A 743 -13.12 24.69 -27.27
N MET A 744 -14.21 25.26 -26.79
CA MET A 744 -14.21 26.51 -26.02
C MET A 744 -13.97 26.27 -24.52
N ILE A 745 -14.02 25.06 -24.04
CA ILE A 745 -13.77 24.73 -22.64
C ILE A 745 -12.34 25.11 -22.26
N LYS A 746 -12.19 25.90 -21.20
CA LYS A 746 -10.90 26.39 -20.73
C LYS A 746 -10.34 25.51 -19.62
N SER A 747 -9.02 25.28 -19.63
CA SER A 747 -8.37 24.61 -18.48
C SER A 747 -8.51 25.43 -17.21
N ALA A 748 -9.13 24.87 -16.20
CA ALA A 748 -9.34 25.46 -14.90
C ALA A 748 -8.31 24.99 -13.85
N ALA A 749 -7.32 24.20 -14.23
CA ALA A 749 -6.28 23.70 -13.35
C ALA A 749 -5.42 24.84 -12.76
N LEU A 750 -4.89 24.58 -11.56
CA LEU A 750 -3.87 25.45 -10.97
C LEU A 750 -2.62 25.44 -11.86
N ASN A 751 -2.02 26.63 -12.06
CA ASN A 751 -0.82 26.72 -12.87
C ASN A 751 0.32 25.88 -12.26
N ASP A 752 1.02 25.14 -13.11
CA ASP A 752 2.14 24.26 -12.74
C ASP A 752 3.25 24.93 -11.91
N THR A 753 3.34 26.26 -11.97
CA THR A 753 4.24 27.05 -11.13
C THR A 753 3.96 26.93 -9.63
N PHE A 754 2.70 26.66 -9.26
CA PHE A 754 2.27 26.54 -7.87
C PHE A 754 2.10 25.08 -7.41
N ILE A 755 2.22 24.14 -8.32
CA ILE A 755 2.12 22.71 -8.00
C ILE A 755 3.50 22.17 -7.63
N PRO A 756 3.69 21.64 -6.42
CA PRO A 756 4.98 21.13 -5.98
C PRO A 756 5.60 20.12 -6.94
N ASN A 757 6.90 20.29 -7.20
CA ASN A 757 7.73 19.41 -8.05
C ASN A 757 7.38 19.35 -9.54
N ARG A 758 6.44 20.16 -10.03
CA ARG A 758 6.25 20.34 -11.47
C ARG A 758 7.43 21.08 -12.09
N LYS A 759 7.68 20.86 -13.37
CA LYS A 759 8.82 21.47 -14.07
C LYS A 759 8.83 23.00 -13.95
N MET A 760 7.70 23.67 -14.19
CA MET A 760 7.58 25.12 -14.06
C MET A 760 7.81 25.62 -12.63
N HIS A 761 7.43 24.82 -11.64
CA HIS A 761 7.71 25.11 -10.23
C HIS A 761 9.20 25.04 -9.94
N LEU A 762 9.87 23.99 -10.43
CA LEU A 762 11.30 23.80 -10.24
C LEU A 762 12.10 24.89 -10.97
N ASP A 763 11.75 25.22 -12.20
CA ASP A 763 12.40 26.27 -12.99
C ASP A 763 12.30 27.65 -12.32
N LYS A 764 11.15 27.95 -11.73
CA LYS A 764 10.92 29.24 -11.06
C LYS A 764 11.56 29.34 -9.69
N TRP A 765 11.50 28.25 -8.89
CA TRP A 765 11.81 28.31 -7.46
C TRP A 765 13.10 27.58 -7.09
N ALA A 766 13.54 26.65 -7.93
CA ALA A 766 14.72 25.82 -7.72
C ALA A 766 15.87 26.16 -8.69
N GLU A 767 15.74 27.20 -9.52
CA GLU A 767 16.78 27.76 -10.41
C GLU A 767 17.47 26.69 -11.28
N GLY A 768 16.68 25.96 -12.06
CA GLY A 768 17.19 25.01 -13.05
C GLY A 768 17.70 23.67 -12.49
N ILE A 769 17.31 23.33 -11.29
CA ILE A 769 17.60 22.02 -10.71
C ILE A 769 16.78 20.95 -11.45
N ASP A 770 17.45 20.00 -12.08
CA ASP A 770 16.82 18.85 -12.72
C ASP A 770 16.60 17.76 -11.67
N SER A 771 15.35 17.63 -11.20
CA SER A 771 14.93 16.59 -10.27
C SER A 771 14.11 15.54 -11.00
N LYS A 772 14.77 14.53 -11.53
CA LYS A 772 14.10 13.44 -12.29
C LYS A 772 13.25 12.51 -11.42
N SER A 773 13.42 12.55 -10.12
CA SER A 773 12.83 11.59 -9.18
C SER A 773 11.89 12.20 -8.14
N SER A 774 11.61 13.51 -8.21
CA SER A 774 10.69 14.15 -7.28
C SER A 774 9.25 13.79 -7.59
N PHE A 775 8.52 13.40 -6.55
CA PHE A 775 7.10 13.10 -6.64
C PHE A 775 6.28 14.39 -6.78
N THR A 776 5.35 14.41 -7.70
CA THR A 776 4.40 15.52 -7.88
C THR A 776 2.97 15.01 -7.85
N SER A 777 2.06 15.86 -7.39
CA SER A 777 0.63 15.55 -7.46
C SER A 777 0.15 15.49 -8.92
N ASN A 778 -0.83 14.63 -9.16
CA ASN A 778 -1.49 14.52 -10.47
C ASN A 778 -3.01 14.67 -10.28
N ILE A 779 -3.49 15.91 -10.41
CA ILE A 779 -4.89 16.25 -10.21
C ILE A 779 -5.50 16.61 -11.55
N ASP A 780 -6.53 15.87 -11.93
CA ASP A 780 -7.21 16.04 -13.20
C ASP A 780 -8.05 17.32 -13.18
N GLU A 781 -8.21 17.98 -14.33
CA GLU A 781 -9.01 19.22 -14.46
C GLU A 781 -10.46 19.03 -14.05
N GLN A 782 -11.03 17.86 -14.30
CA GLN A 782 -12.40 17.54 -13.89
C GLN A 782 -12.52 17.57 -12.36
N VAL A 783 -11.55 17.00 -11.65
CA VAL A 783 -11.51 17.01 -10.18
C VAL A 783 -11.36 18.44 -9.64
N VAL A 784 -10.55 19.27 -10.30
CA VAL A 784 -10.44 20.70 -9.94
C VAL A 784 -11.79 21.40 -10.11
N SER A 785 -12.49 21.14 -11.21
CA SER A 785 -13.82 21.69 -11.46
C SER A 785 -14.82 21.25 -10.38
N ASP A 786 -14.83 19.98 -10.04
CA ASP A 786 -15.72 19.41 -9.02
C ASP A 786 -15.44 20.01 -7.63
N ILE A 787 -14.16 20.16 -7.24
CA ILE A 787 -13.75 20.78 -5.98
C ILE A 787 -14.21 22.24 -5.91
N MET A 788 -14.00 23.01 -6.99
CA MET A 788 -14.33 24.42 -7.01
C MET A 788 -15.85 24.67 -7.04
N ALA A 789 -16.62 23.74 -7.60
CA ALA A 789 -18.09 23.81 -7.61
C ALA A 789 -18.72 23.57 -6.22
N LEU A 790 -18.00 23.00 -5.27
CA LEU A 790 -18.52 22.70 -3.94
C LEU A 790 -18.83 23.97 -3.16
N LYS A 791 -20.04 24.03 -2.59
CA LYS A 791 -20.48 25.09 -1.68
C LYS A 791 -20.15 24.70 -0.23
N GLY A 792 -19.92 25.72 0.64
CA GLY A 792 -19.66 25.49 2.07
C GLY A 792 -18.23 24.99 2.40
N VAL A 793 -17.31 24.97 1.43
CA VAL A 793 -15.89 24.66 1.65
C VAL A 793 -15.07 25.94 1.47
N GLU A 794 -14.25 26.26 2.46
CA GLU A 794 -13.36 27.41 2.43
C GLU A 794 -12.36 27.32 1.26
N ASN A 795 -12.10 28.43 0.59
CA ASN A 795 -11.22 28.46 -0.56
C ASN A 795 -9.78 28.00 -0.25
N SER A 796 -9.31 28.20 0.96
CA SER A 796 -8.02 27.74 1.46
C SER A 796 -7.85 26.22 1.32
N TRP A 797 -8.88 25.45 1.72
CA TRP A 797 -8.89 24.00 1.59
C TRP A 797 -8.93 23.52 0.14
N LYS A 798 -9.70 24.22 -0.70
CA LYS A 798 -9.74 23.95 -2.12
C LYS A 798 -8.38 24.16 -2.78
N VAL A 799 -7.68 25.23 -2.43
CA VAL A 799 -6.34 25.53 -2.93
C VAL A 799 -5.34 24.46 -2.54
N LEU A 800 -5.32 24.08 -1.25
CA LEU A 800 -4.42 23.02 -0.77
C LEU A 800 -4.61 21.73 -1.55
N LEU A 801 -5.87 21.34 -1.74
CA LEU A 801 -6.17 20.10 -2.45
C LEU A 801 -5.75 20.18 -3.93
N MET A 802 -5.90 21.33 -4.58
CA MET A 802 -5.39 21.57 -5.93
C MET A 802 -3.86 21.54 -6.03
N MET A 803 -3.16 21.91 -4.95
CA MET A 803 -1.71 21.74 -4.86
C MET A 803 -1.29 20.28 -4.61
N GLY A 804 -2.23 19.40 -4.33
CA GLY A 804 -1.96 18.01 -3.95
C GLY A 804 -1.74 17.81 -2.45
N ILE A 805 -2.25 18.72 -1.62
CA ILE A 805 -2.16 18.62 -0.15
C ILE A 805 -3.56 18.35 0.40
N GLY A 806 -3.78 17.13 0.87
CA GLY A 806 -5.02 16.74 1.54
C GLY A 806 -4.97 17.06 3.03
N VAL A 807 -6.08 17.54 3.59
CA VAL A 807 -6.19 17.84 5.03
C VAL A 807 -7.36 17.06 5.61
N PHE A 808 -7.06 16.08 6.44
CA PHE A 808 -8.06 15.23 7.05
C PHE A 808 -8.59 15.83 8.37
N ILE A 809 -9.58 16.69 8.22
CA ILE A 809 -10.40 17.21 9.31
C ILE A 809 -11.88 16.90 9.02
N ASN A 810 -12.74 17.15 9.96
CA ASN A 810 -14.19 17.06 9.73
C ASN A 810 -14.63 18.30 8.91
N HIS A 811 -14.67 18.15 7.60
CA HIS A 811 -15.26 19.14 6.72
C HIS A 811 -16.80 19.05 6.80
N GLU A 812 -17.48 20.18 6.74
CA GLU A 812 -18.95 20.23 6.68
C GLU A 812 -19.48 19.54 5.42
N ASN A 813 -18.74 19.65 4.33
CA ASN A 813 -19.10 19.04 3.05
C ASN A 813 -18.48 17.64 2.91
N ILE A 814 -19.32 16.62 2.97
CA ILE A 814 -18.92 15.21 2.85
C ILE A 814 -18.29 14.92 1.49
N THR A 815 -18.82 15.51 0.41
CA THR A 815 -18.32 15.29 -0.96
C THR A 815 -16.87 15.74 -1.11
N TYR A 816 -16.46 16.84 -0.45
CA TYR A 816 -15.07 17.28 -0.43
C TYR A 816 -14.15 16.20 0.17
N THR A 817 -14.58 15.62 1.29
CA THR A 817 -13.81 14.56 1.96
C THR A 817 -13.74 13.29 1.12
N GLU A 818 -14.79 12.95 0.40
CA GLU A 818 -14.82 11.79 -0.50
C GLU A 818 -13.88 11.97 -1.70
N ILE A 819 -13.89 13.14 -2.33
CA ILE A 819 -12.95 13.48 -3.41
C ILE A 819 -11.51 13.38 -2.90
N MET A 820 -11.21 13.95 -1.74
CA MET A 820 -9.88 13.89 -1.14
C MET A 820 -9.43 12.46 -0.84
N LYS A 821 -10.31 11.61 -0.30
CA LYS A 821 -10.03 10.20 -0.04
C LYS A 821 -9.75 9.45 -1.34
N LYS A 822 -10.54 9.66 -2.36
CA LYS A 822 -10.33 9.05 -3.67
C LYS A 822 -8.96 9.44 -4.24
N MET A 823 -8.60 10.71 -4.17
CA MET A 823 -7.29 11.18 -4.62
C MET A 823 -6.13 10.57 -3.81
N ALA A 824 -6.34 10.36 -2.51
CA ALA A 824 -5.34 9.70 -1.66
C ALA A 824 -5.17 8.22 -2.03
N ASP A 825 -6.26 7.50 -2.27
CA ASP A 825 -6.23 6.10 -2.71
C ASP A 825 -5.54 5.94 -4.06
N GLU A 826 -5.77 6.87 -4.98
CA GLU A 826 -5.15 6.90 -6.31
C GLU A 826 -3.70 7.43 -6.27
N GLN A 827 -3.15 7.75 -5.10
CA GLN A 827 -1.81 8.33 -4.91
C GLN A 827 -1.58 9.64 -5.69
N LYS A 828 -2.63 10.41 -5.88
CA LYS A 828 -2.58 11.69 -6.58
C LYS A 828 -2.17 12.86 -5.66
N LEU A 829 -2.17 12.66 -4.35
CA LEU A 829 -1.79 13.67 -3.38
C LEU A 829 -0.30 13.62 -3.07
N PHE A 830 0.31 14.80 -3.06
CA PHE A 830 1.71 15.00 -2.67
C PHE A 830 1.90 14.80 -1.15
N MET A 831 1.01 15.37 -0.35
CA MET A 831 1.04 15.26 1.10
C MET A 831 -0.36 15.17 1.70
N ILE A 832 -0.44 14.47 2.82
CA ILE A 832 -1.65 14.40 3.64
C ILE A 832 -1.31 14.88 5.05
N ILE A 833 -2.05 15.86 5.56
CA ILE A 833 -1.98 16.33 6.93
C ILE A 833 -3.14 15.71 7.70
N ALA A 834 -2.86 15.02 8.81
CA ALA A 834 -3.85 14.25 9.55
C ALA A 834 -3.61 14.29 11.06
N SER A 835 -4.67 14.04 11.85
CA SER A 835 -4.57 13.85 13.29
C SER A 835 -4.05 12.46 13.64
N SER A 836 -3.71 12.28 14.91
CA SER A 836 -3.35 10.98 15.47
C SER A 836 -4.47 9.93 15.33
N ASP A 837 -5.73 10.32 15.33
CA ASP A 837 -6.87 9.41 15.14
C ASP A 837 -6.91 8.81 13.73
N TYR A 838 -6.27 9.47 12.78
CA TYR A 838 -6.14 8.99 11.40
C TYR A 838 -5.12 7.87 11.23
N ILE A 839 -4.34 7.61 12.28
CA ILE A 839 -3.37 6.51 12.33
C ILE A 839 -4.10 5.16 12.17
N TYR A 840 -5.30 5.06 12.69
CA TYR A 840 -6.07 3.83 12.63
C TYR A 840 -6.75 3.66 11.26
N GLY A 841 -6.44 2.56 10.62
CA GLY A 841 -7.24 2.02 9.52
C GLY A 841 -7.05 2.62 8.13
N THR A 842 -6.29 3.69 7.91
CA THR A 842 -6.06 4.17 6.53
C THR A 842 -5.24 3.19 5.72
N ASN A 843 -5.68 2.91 4.48
CA ASN A 843 -4.97 2.00 3.58
C ASN A 843 -4.11 2.74 2.54
N TYR A 844 -3.94 4.05 2.69
CA TYR A 844 -3.12 4.86 1.80
C TYR A 844 -1.65 4.48 1.90
N GLN A 845 -0.96 4.61 0.78
CA GLN A 845 0.45 4.22 0.68
C GLN A 845 1.33 5.46 0.78
N PHE A 846 2.09 5.54 1.87
CA PHE A 846 3.03 6.63 2.09
C PHE A 846 4.48 6.14 2.01
N CYS A 847 5.34 6.97 1.42
CA CYS A 847 6.78 6.75 1.41
C CYS A 847 7.44 7.42 2.62
N HIS A 848 6.93 8.57 3.03
CA HIS A 848 7.50 9.36 4.11
C HIS A 848 6.46 9.73 5.16
N GLY A 849 6.92 9.86 6.39
CA GLY A 849 6.12 10.32 7.52
C GLY A 849 6.83 11.39 8.32
N PHE A 850 6.04 12.34 8.83
CA PHE A 850 6.48 13.34 9.80
C PHE A 850 5.58 13.28 11.02
N LEU A 851 6.19 13.13 12.18
CA LEU A 851 5.49 13.20 13.45
C LEU A 851 5.83 14.55 14.12
N SER A 852 4.79 15.32 14.38
CA SER A 852 4.90 16.66 14.98
C SER A 852 5.28 16.60 16.46
N LYS A 853 5.84 17.69 16.97
CA LYS A 853 6.25 17.79 18.36
C LYS A 853 5.05 17.86 19.33
N ASP A 854 3.90 18.33 18.86
CA ASP A 854 2.68 18.49 19.67
C ASP A 854 1.95 17.17 19.97
N LEU A 855 2.45 16.07 19.45
CA LEU A 855 1.89 14.74 19.66
C LEU A 855 2.30 14.17 21.02
N ASN A 856 1.32 13.70 21.79
CA ASN A 856 1.56 12.90 23.00
C ASN A 856 1.00 11.50 22.77
N LEU A 857 1.77 10.67 22.08
CA LEU A 857 1.37 9.31 21.70
C LEU A 857 1.98 8.28 22.64
N THR A 858 1.25 7.18 22.86
CA THR A 858 1.79 5.97 23.48
C THR A 858 2.78 5.30 22.54
N GLN A 859 3.66 4.44 23.08
CA GLN A 859 4.63 3.67 22.29
C GLN A 859 3.91 2.88 21.18
N GLU A 860 2.80 2.24 21.50
CA GLU A 860 2.03 1.41 20.58
C GLU A 860 1.43 2.26 19.43
N LYS A 861 0.91 3.45 19.78
CA LYS A 861 0.35 4.38 18.79
C LYS A 861 1.41 4.96 17.85
N ILE A 862 2.62 5.22 18.37
CA ILE A 862 3.76 5.61 17.52
C ILE A 862 4.11 4.49 16.54
N ILE A 863 4.20 3.23 16.99
CA ILE A 863 4.48 2.06 16.12
C ILE A 863 3.39 1.90 15.05
N GLN A 864 2.13 2.10 15.41
CA GLN A 864 1.02 2.06 14.45
C GLN A 864 1.10 3.18 13.40
N ALA A 865 1.45 4.40 13.85
CA ALA A 865 1.68 5.54 12.95
C ALA A 865 2.80 5.25 11.96
N MET A 866 3.93 4.78 12.47
CA MET A 866 5.08 4.37 11.65
C MET A 866 4.72 3.24 10.67
N GLY A 867 3.81 2.37 11.05
CA GLY A 867 3.32 1.29 10.22
C GLY A 867 2.52 1.73 8.97
N ARG A 868 2.15 3.00 8.85
CA ARG A 868 1.51 3.55 7.64
C ARG A 868 2.50 3.81 6.52
N ILE A 869 3.79 3.85 6.81
CA ILE A 869 4.86 4.19 5.88
C ILE A 869 5.46 2.91 5.29
N GLY A 870 5.92 2.99 4.06
CA GLY A 870 6.59 1.88 3.37
C GLY A 870 5.64 0.77 2.91
N ARG A 871 4.38 1.06 2.66
CA ARG A 871 3.42 0.11 2.08
C ARG A 871 3.55 0.01 0.56
N ASN A 872 3.97 1.10 -0.10
CA ASN A 872 4.16 1.15 -1.53
C ASN A 872 5.34 0.29 -1.98
N ASN A 873 5.18 -0.48 -3.05
CA ASN A 873 6.27 -1.30 -3.62
C ASN A 873 7.05 -0.58 -4.74
N VAL A 874 6.54 0.55 -5.22
CA VAL A 874 7.14 1.30 -6.34
C VAL A 874 8.32 2.13 -5.89
N GLN A 875 8.28 2.66 -4.68
CA GLN A 875 9.33 3.49 -4.11
C GLN A 875 10.34 2.66 -3.32
N GLN A 876 11.61 3.01 -3.44
CA GLN A 876 12.72 2.33 -2.76
C GLN A 876 13.23 3.08 -1.54
N THR A 877 12.88 4.35 -1.38
CA THR A 877 13.31 5.19 -0.26
C THR A 877 12.14 5.51 0.65
N TYR A 878 12.30 5.19 1.93
CA TYR A 878 11.30 5.44 2.96
C TYR A 878 11.95 6.16 4.13
N THR A 879 11.23 7.06 4.81
CA THR A 879 11.73 7.72 6.03
C THR A 879 10.59 8.06 6.97
N ILE A 880 10.90 8.03 8.27
CA ILE A 880 10.03 8.59 9.30
C ILE A 880 10.84 9.63 10.06
N ARG A 881 10.35 10.85 10.07
CA ARG A 881 11.01 11.95 10.75
C ARG A 881 10.22 12.38 11.98
N PHE A 882 10.91 12.41 13.09
CA PHE A 882 10.39 12.92 14.35
C PHE A 882 10.83 14.36 14.56
N ARG A 883 9.96 15.15 15.14
CA ARG A 883 10.25 16.53 15.56
C ARG A 883 10.62 16.63 17.02
N ASP A 884 10.51 15.53 17.74
CA ASP A 884 10.86 15.42 19.13
C ASP A 884 11.66 14.14 19.39
N ASP A 885 12.85 14.29 19.95
CA ASP A 885 13.74 13.17 20.23
C ASP A 885 13.25 12.34 21.43
N GLU A 886 12.44 12.92 22.33
CA GLU A 886 11.81 12.19 23.45
C GLU A 886 10.83 11.13 22.94
N GLN A 887 10.09 11.42 21.88
CA GLN A 887 9.20 10.43 21.23
C GLN A 887 10.00 9.27 20.64
N ILE A 888 11.22 9.51 20.17
CA ILE A 888 12.10 8.44 19.67
C ILE A 888 12.55 7.56 20.85
N LEU A 889 12.92 8.16 21.97
CA LEU A 889 13.35 7.40 23.17
C LEU A 889 12.24 6.48 23.68
N LYS A 890 10.98 6.92 23.66
CA LYS A 890 9.83 6.06 24.00
C LYS A 890 9.80 4.76 23.20
N LEU A 891 10.24 4.76 21.95
CA LEU A 891 10.25 3.54 21.12
C LEU A 891 11.26 2.49 21.62
N PHE A 892 12.32 2.93 22.29
CA PHE A 892 13.46 2.09 22.69
C PHE A 892 13.54 1.84 24.19
N THR A 893 12.57 2.35 24.96
CA THR A 893 12.47 2.12 26.40
C THR A 893 11.23 1.31 26.72
N SER A 894 11.33 0.43 27.71
CA SER A 894 10.16 -0.29 28.20
C SER A 894 9.27 0.64 29.02
N GLU A 895 8.02 0.78 28.63
CA GLU A 895 6.99 1.48 29.39
C GLU A 895 6.31 0.50 30.36
N THR A 896 6.12 0.94 31.60
CA THR A 896 5.25 0.29 32.58
C THR A 896 3.85 0.90 32.46
N ASP A 897 2.82 0.15 32.84
CA ASP A 897 1.42 0.62 32.92
C ASP A 897 0.88 1.18 31.61
N LYS A 898 1.05 0.42 30.53
CA LYS A 898 0.51 0.79 29.22
C LYS A 898 -1.03 0.80 29.26
N PRO A 899 -1.68 1.91 28.87
CA PRO A 899 -3.15 2.02 28.91
C PRO A 899 -3.82 0.95 28.04
N GLU A 900 -3.22 0.57 26.92
CA GLU A 900 -3.75 -0.48 26.04
C GLU A 900 -3.80 -1.85 26.75
N ILE A 901 -2.83 -2.18 27.58
CA ILE A 901 -2.79 -3.42 28.36
C ILE A 901 -3.87 -3.37 29.44
N ILE A 902 -3.92 -2.27 30.17
CA ILE A 902 -4.89 -2.08 31.28
C ILE A 902 -6.30 -2.17 30.73
N ASN A 903 -6.61 -1.43 29.68
CA ASN A 903 -7.94 -1.39 29.11
C ASN A 903 -8.30 -2.69 28.40
N MET A 904 -7.36 -3.40 27.80
CA MET A 904 -7.66 -4.70 27.22
C MET A 904 -8.09 -5.69 28.30
N ASN A 905 -7.39 -5.77 29.43
CA ASN A 905 -7.76 -6.63 30.54
C ASN A 905 -9.11 -6.23 31.18
N ARG A 906 -9.45 -4.93 31.18
CA ARG A 906 -10.75 -4.43 31.70
C ARG A 906 -11.91 -4.73 30.75
N LEU A 907 -11.71 -4.53 29.46
CA LEU A 907 -12.82 -4.54 28.48
C LEU A 907 -13.04 -5.92 27.85
N PHE A 908 -11.97 -6.70 27.69
CA PHE A 908 -12.04 -8.08 27.21
C PHE A 908 -12.17 -9.05 28.41
N ASN A 909 -13.20 -8.81 29.24
CA ASN A 909 -13.52 -9.57 30.42
C ASN A 909 -15.05 -9.66 30.59
N THR A 910 -15.54 -10.80 31.00
CA THR A 910 -16.97 -11.01 31.32
C THR A 910 -17.34 -10.32 32.60
N ARG A 911 -16.40 -10.23 33.55
CA ARG A 911 -16.57 -9.56 34.85
C ARG A 911 -16.15 -8.07 34.70
N LYS A 912 -16.75 -7.21 35.52
CA LYS A 912 -16.36 -5.80 35.61
C LYS A 912 -15.14 -5.68 36.50
N VAL A 913 -13.99 -5.36 35.93
CA VAL A 913 -12.76 -5.16 36.66
C VAL A 913 -12.26 -3.72 36.51
N LEU A 914 -11.79 -3.14 37.60
CA LEU A 914 -11.17 -1.83 37.65
C LEU A 914 -9.66 -1.99 37.90
N TRP A 915 -8.87 -1.04 37.42
CA TRP A 915 -7.45 -0.97 37.67
C TRP A 915 -7.18 0.09 38.72
N GLU A 916 -6.82 -0.36 39.92
CA GLU A 916 -6.52 0.52 41.06
C GLU A 916 -5.31 -0.03 41.83
N ASN A 917 -4.44 0.86 42.27
CA ASN A 917 -3.25 0.51 43.05
C ASN A 917 -2.39 -0.61 42.40
N ASN A 918 -2.25 -0.57 41.06
CA ASN A 918 -1.52 -1.56 40.27
C ASN A 918 -2.07 -3.00 40.34
N GLN A 919 -3.38 -3.13 40.59
CA GLN A 919 -4.08 -4.42 40.64
C GLN A 919 -5.46 -4.32 40.00
N TYR A 920 -5.92 -5.43 39.42
CA TYR A 920 -7.29 -5.55 38.94
C TYR A 920 -8.20 -5.98 40.08
N THR A 921 -9.23 -5.19 40.38
CA THR A 921 -10.25 -5.46 41.39
C THR A 921 -11.60 -5.71 40.71
N GLU A 922 -12.26 -6.81 41.06
CA GLU A 922 -13.59 -7.13 40.57
C GLU A 922 -14.61 -6.22 41.30
N VAL A 923 -15.51 -5.63 40.49
CA VAL A 923 -16.58 -4.77 40.98
C VAL A 923 -17.92 -5.36 40.52
N GLU A 924 -18.93 -5.31 41.37
CA GLU A 924 -20.28 -5.72 40.99
C GLU A 924 -20.74 -4.95 39.74
N ASP A 925 -21.29 -5.66 38.78
CA ASP A 925 -21.92 -5.03 37.62
C ASP A 925 -23.12 -4.22 38.12
N ASP A 926 -23.21 -2.95 37.82
CA ASP A 926 -24.40 -2.16 37.95
C ASP A 926 -25.54 -2.93 37.27
N ILE A 927 -26.67 -3.11 37.96
CA ILE A 927 -27.84 -3.84 37.43
C ILE A 927 -28.08 -3.29 36.01
N ASP A 928 -27.88 -4.16 35.04
CA ASP A 928 -28.02 -3.79 33.59
C ASP A 928 -29.46 -3.19 33.46
N ASP A 929 -29.55 -1.93 33.03
CA ASP A 929 -30.76 -1.28 32.56
C ASP A 929 -31.38 -1.95 31.31
N ASP A 930 -31.05 -3.22 31.06
CA ASP A 930 -31.64 -4.09 30.01
C ASP A 930 -33.04 -4.61 30.39
N ALA A 931 -33.69 -4.06 31.45
CA ALA A 931 -35.08 -4.41 31.82
C ALA A 931 -36.14 -3.89 30.82
N GLY A 932 -35.73 -3.39 29.65
CA GLY A 932 -36.64 -2.83 28.64
C GLY A 932 -36.84 -3.64 27.36
N THR A 933 -36.10 -4.73 27.11
CA THR A 933 -36.34 -5.56 25.92
C THR A 933 -36.65 -7.01 26.33
N GLY A 934 -37.92 -7.30 26.39
CA GLY A 934 -38.46 -8.63 26.66
C GLY A 934 -37.88 -9.72 25.82
N GLN A 935 -37.68 -10.88 26.45
CA GLN A 935 -37.44 -12.14 25.76
C GLN A 935 -38.37 -12.29 24.56
N HIS A 936 -37.91 -12.09 23.36
CA HIS A 936 -38.57 -12.56 22.17
C HIS A 936 -37.95 -13.88 21.72
N ASN A 937 -38.66 -14.97 22.10
CA ASN A 937 -38.60 -16.24 21.40
C ASN A 937 -38.77 -16.00 19.89
N ILE A 938 -37.76 -16.30 19.12
CA ILE A 938 -37.80 -16.31 17.66
C ILE A 938 -38.53 -17.61 17.27
N LEU A 939 -39.84 -17.53 17.19
CA LEU A 939 -40.69 -18.42 16.43
C LEU A 939 -41.40 -17.58 15.38
N CYS A 940 -41.19 -17.92 14.13
CA CYS A 940 -41.87 -17.36 12.97
C CYS A 940 -43.38 -17.15 13.21
N LYS A 941 -43.83 -15.90 13.09
CA LYS A 941 -45.24 -15.63 12.73
C LYS A 941 -45.33 -14.40 11.86
N HIS A 942 -45.90 -14.61 10.70
CA HIS A 942 -46.40 -13.58 9.78
C HIS A 942 -47.44 -12.67 10.45
N ASN A 943 -47.42 -11.44 10.03
CA ASN A 943 -48.50 -10.47 9.85
C ASN A 943 -48.54 -9.24 10.74
N ASN A 944 -48.62 -8.19 10.00
CA ASN A 944 -49.38 -6.93 10.15
C ASN A 944 -48.59 -5.65 10.50
N LYS A 945 -48.69 -4.76 9.50
CA LYS A 945 -48.40 -3.34 9.49
C LYS A 945 -49.04 -2.61 10.70
N THR A 946 -48.32 -1.71 11.31
CA THR A 946 -48.80 -0.39 11.71
C THR A 946 -47.68 0.63 11.62
N ASP A 947 -47.99 1.71 10.95
CA ASP A 947 -47.19 2.91 10.76
C ASP A 947 -46.84 3.60 12.08
N ILE A 948 -45.56 3.94 12.28
CA ILE A 948 -45.19 5.15 13.04
C ILE A 948 -43.95 5.70 12.33
N GLY A 949 -44.05 6.95 11.84
CA GLY A 949 -43.05 7.68 11.09
C GLY A 949 -41.79 8.01 11.89
N GLY A 950 -40.70 7.88 11.22
CA GLY A 950 -39.41 8.47 11.50
C GLY A 950 -38.66 8.45 10.17
N ASP A 951 -38.47 9.63 9.62
CA ASP A 951 -37.74 9.89 8.37
C ASP A 951 -36.25 9.54 8.57
N ASP A 952 -35.89 8.28 8.35
CA ASP A 952 -34.55 7.88 7.97
C ASP A 952 -34.69 7.07 6.68
N ASP A 953 -34.36 7.66 5.55
CA ASP A 953 -34.33 7.03 4.26
C ASP A 953 -33.41 5.81 4.29
N GLU A 954 -34.00 4.65 4.41
CA GLU A 954 -33.35 3.37 4.38
C GLU A 954 -32.91 3.09 2.94
N TYR A 955 -31.61 3.37 2.65
CA TYR A 955 -31.04 3.11 1.34
C TYR A 955 -30.78 1.62 1.16
N ASP A 956 -31.58 0.94 0.33
CA ASP A 956 -31.26 -0.35 -0.25
C ASP A 956 -30.65 -0.08 -1.65
N PRO A 957 -29.40 -0.47 -1.90
CA PRO A 957 -28.73 -0.21 -3.18
C PRO A 957 -29.41 -0.87 -4.37
N TYR A 958 -30.33 -1.77 -4.13
CA TYR A 958 -31.04 -2.53 -5.16
C TYR A 958 -32.52 -2.13 -5.30
N ASP A 959 -33.07 -1.24 -4.48
CA ASP A 959 -34.48 -0.84 -4.47
C ASP A 959 -34.81 0.38 -5.36
N GLU A 960 -33.85 1.09 -5.92
CA GLU A 960 -34.10 2.34 -6.64
C GLU A 960 -34.75 2.20 -8.03
N GLU A 961 -34.79 1.00 -8.63
CA GLU A 961 -35.34 0.84 -9.98
C GLU A 961 -36.87 0.67 -10.05
N ASP A 962 -37.54 0.28 -8.95
CA ASP A 962 -39.00 0.06 -8.96
C ASP A 962 -39.81 1.35 -8.67
N ASN A 963 -39.18 2.42 -8.15
CA ASN A 963 -39.85 3.69 -7.84
C ASN A 963 -39.93 4.68 -9.00
N ILE A 964 -39.33 4.38 -10.13
CA ILE A 964 -39.31 5.28 -11.31
C ILE A 964 -40.56 5.11 -12.19
N ILE A 965 -41.38 4.04 -12.00
CA ILE A 965 -42.52 3.74 -12.86
C ILE A 965 -43.81 4.49 -12.49
N ASN A 966 -43.90 5.12 -11.29
CA ASN A 966 -45.14 5.72 -10.80
C ASN A 966 -45.13 7.24 -10.53
N LYS A 967 -44.13 7.97 -11.04
CA LYS A 967 -44.19 9.45 -11.07
C LYS A 967 -43.84 9.92 -12.47
N ASP A 968 -44.86 9.91 -13.32
CA ASP A 968 -44.86 10.76 -14.52
C ASP A 968 -44.76 12.23 -14.10
N THR A 969 -43.97 12.90 -14.89
CA THR A 969 -43.73 14.32 -14.98
C THR A 969 -42.64 14.88 -14.07
N ASN A 970 -41.50 15.11 -14.77
CA ASN A 970 -40.44 16.09 -14.51
C ASN A 970 -39.20 15.63 -13.71
N LYS A 971 -38.17 15.41 -14.52
CA LYS A 971 -36.74 15.60 -14.42
C LYS A 971 -35.89 14.35 -14.59
N ASN A 972 -35.52 14.10 -15.82
CA ASN A 972 -34.45 13.22 -16.25
C ASN A 972 -33.12 13.63 -15.63
N LYS A 973 -32.48 12.69 -14.92
CA LYS A 973 -31.02 12.62 -14.80
C LYS A 973 -30.61 11.19 -15.07
N GLN A 974 -30.12 10.95 -16.26
CA GLN A 974 -29.42 9.72 -16.60
C GLN A 974 -27.96 9.80 -16.16
N LEU A 975 -27.50 8.71 -15.57
CA LEU A 975 -26.07 8.44 -15.37
C LEU A 975 -25.64 7.40 -16.39
N ASP A 976 -24.71 7.78 -17.25
CA ASP A 976 -24.08 6.89 -18.21
C ASP A 976 -23.15 5.93 -17.50
N ILE A 977 -23.37 4.63 -17.71
CA ILE A 977 -22.42 3.59 -17.39
C ILE A 977 -21.63 3.30 -18.67
N LEU A 978 -20.34 3.59 -18.64
CA LEU A 978 -19.40 3.18 -19.68
C LEU A 978 -19.10 1.69 -19.55
N GLU A 979 -19.45 0.93 -20.56
CA GLU A 979 -18.98 -0.43 -20.80
C GLU A 979 -17.52 -0.40 -21.27
N TYR A 980 -16.71 -1.24 -20.70
CA TYR A 980 -15.41 -1.64 -21.26
C TYR A 980 -15.41 -3.14 -21.54
N GLU A 981 -15.14 -3.47 -22.81
CA GLU A 981 -14.69 -4.79 -23.26
C GLU A 981 -13.29 -5.15 -22.75
#